data_27456a8ba1992005c8fc5c2fbfdb1a64
#
_entry.id   27456a8ba1992005c8fc5c2fbfdb1a64
#
_cell.length_a   1.000
_cell.length_b   1.000
_cell.length_c   1.000
_cell.angle_alpha   90.00
_cell.angle_beta   90.00
_cell.angle_gamma   90.00
#
_symmetry.space_group_name_H-M   'P 1'
#
loop_
_entity.id
_entity.type
_entity.pdbx_description
1 polymer ?
#
loop_
_entity_poly.entity_id
_entity_poly.type
_entity_poly.pdbx_seq_one_letter_code
_entity_poly.pdbx_strand_id
1 'polypeptide(L)'
;MDGTRKSVDIIIPIYNAYDDLTMCIESIKKNTDLTVDRVICINDCSTDERIVPYLKEECEKNHGIYLIENEHNQGFSNNVNKGMQQSEDRDVILLNSDTIVTKGWVDKLVSCAYSRPEIGTVTPLSNSATLCSVPIMCQDNKMPDNVTVEEFGEIIERCSLKKYPRITVAVGFCMYIKRETIEITGFFDAKTFEKGYGEENDFCNRAEQLGYIHVMCDDTFIYHKGTASFASEEKQALIQAHDRYLEEKYSEQMRKNHLYCINNPEQYIRDNINIYLKAYNTKKNILMMSHLDFHPEAEGNVGGTQFHIRDLTMNLRSEYNIFVMARDGENIRLTVYTGDDSETMLFNVGKRERFFRFRDAKIARICAAILDGFRIQLVHVHHVDGLSYDMFYEARERNISVVSSIHDYNYICPNYNLMTPDNKCCFGECDKDKCTGCLHERLGMADTINYLPKWRSECKKALEHTQMFIAPSETAKGIFANIYPEYRDKVKVIEHATEMHPIETSLINKSEIKLTTDVEVHCDILNCYKGVLSLEGWTVFGDVDCEDIEIYVDILEKGSDKYIKCYKCARQDVAKRLASDKYLYSGFSIKTCVNNKESFDINIIVKYNGEYFTNGEKIEVKIEGGKTSKDTKKIAFLGGLSVNKGAALAYDVITHADKEKFEWYILGDIGYEPLRELKQDNLIKYGRYNSDDLPDIISKLDLDLACIWSIWPETFCYTLSELIQCGVPVLGCDIGAVGERIKRHGYGWVINVDSDYTTIISKIDSIFTDKSDYASKMECVKKHTHKSISQMIDEYRAVYEAIDSVPEYGKPDNCLILEAWQYANNIAAPQETEKTPTEGIEISEYQLEAYKGMEQELDRIKKSRSYRYTEKLMRMLGRR
;
A
#
# COMPACT_ATOMS: atom_id res chain seq x y z
N MET A 1 -25.32 34.54 -22.45
CA MET A 1 -24.76 33.83 -23.63
C MET A 1 -25.69 32.68 -23.91
N ASP A 2 -26.25 32.59 -25.10
CA ASP A 2 -27.08 31.46 -25.50
C ASP A 2 -26.30 30.19 -25.32
N GLY A 3 -26.89 29.19 -24.63
CA GLY A 3 -26.21 27.99 -24.17
C GLY A 3 -25.85 26.94 -25.24
N THR A 4 -25.56 27.40 -26.46
CA THR A 4 -25.08 26.53 -27.56
C THR A 4 -23.54 26.54 -27.57
N ARG A 5 -22.94 25.34 -27.41
CA ARG A 5 -21.51 25.17 -27.54
C ARG A 5 -21.02 25.63 -28.95
N LYS A 6 -19.77 26.10 -29.02
CA LYS A 6 -19.11 26.41 -30.28
C LYS A 6 -19.00 25.15 -31.15
N SER A 7 -19.38 25.29 -32.42
CA SER A 7 -19.16 24.27 -33.44
C SER A 7 -17.72 24.28 -33.93
N VAL A 8 -17.19 23.11 -34.29
CA VAL A 8 -15.82 22.94 -34.77
C VAL A 8 -15.76 22.30 -36.14
N ASP A 9 -14.70 22.54 -36.86
CA ASP A 9 -14.28 21.80 -38.05
C ASP A 9 -13.08 20.94 -37.70
N ILE A 10 -13.26 19.61 -37.84
CA ILE A 10 -12.22 18.61 -37.60
C ILE A 10 -11.52 18.38 -38.94
N ILE A 11 -10.28 18.82 -39.03
CA ILE A 11 -9.46 18.72 -40.22
C ILE A 11 -8.56 17.50 -40.15
N ILE A 12 -8.71 16.58 -41.09
CA ILE A 12 -7.93 15.34 -41.16
C ILE A 12 -7.08 15.35 -42.43
N PRO A 13 -5.77 15.64 -42.32
CA PRO A 13 -4.84 15.48 -43.45
C PRO A 13 -4.59 14.00 -43.68
N ILE A 14 -4.77 13.54 -44.91
CA ILE A 14 -4.72 12.12 -45.27
C ILE A 14 -3.68 11.87 -46.36
N TYR A 15 -2.72 11.00 -46.05
CA TYR A 15 -1.80 10.45 -47.01
C TYR A 15 -1.53 8.97 -46.73
N ASN A 16 -2.17 8.08 -47.48
CA ASN A 16 -2.10 6.62 -47.28
C ASN A 16 -2.68 6.15 -45.90
N ALA A 17 -2.21 5.00 -45.37
CA ALA A 17 -2.62 4.42 -44.08
C ALA A 17 -4.13 4.16 -43.95
N TYR A 18 -4.70 3.41 -44.93
CA TYR A 18 -6.13 3.12 -45.02
C TYR A 18 -6.73 2.52 -43.77
N ASP A 19 -6.06 1.55 -43.15
CA ASP A 19 -6.60 0.83 -42.00
C ASP A 19 -6.66 1.76 -40.78
N ASP A 20 -5.68 2.65 -40.59
CA ASP A 20 -5.68 3.65 -39.50
C ASP A 20 -6.74 4.72 -39.73
N LEU A 21 -6.87 5.19 -40.96
CA LEU A 21 -7.90 6.14 -41.38
C LEU A 21 -9.31 5.62 -41.10
N THR A 22 -9.57 4.35 -41.40
CA THR A 22 -10.89 3.75 -41.14
C THR A 22 -11.20 3.70 -39.66
N MET A 23 -10.25 3.33 -38.83
CA MET A 23 -10.42 3.36 -37.36
C MET A 23 -10.67 4.79 -36.85
N CYS A 24 -9.95 5.77 -37.37
CA CYS A 24 -10.10 7.16 -36.99
C CYS A 24 -11.53 7.65 -37.31
N ILE A 25 -11.99 7.49 -38.56
CA ILE A 25 -13.33 7.93 -39.01
C ILE A 25 -14.43 7.21 -38.22
N GLU A 26 -14.33 5.88 -37.99
CA GLU A 26 -15.29 5.15 -37.19
C GLU A 26 -15.35 5.65 -35.75
N SER A 27 -14.21 5.97 -35.15
CA SER A 27 -14.16 6.53 -33.77
C SER A 27 -14.83 7.93 -33.73
N ILE A 28 -14.64 8.75 -34.73
CA ILE A 28 -15.27 10.08 -34.86
C ILE A 28 -16.78 9.93 -34.99
N LYS A 29 -17.26 9.08 -35.88
CA LYS A 29 -18.70 8.83 -36.09
C LYS A 29 -19.39 8.37 -34.79
N LYS A 30 -18.70 7.60 -33.97
CA LYS A 30 -19.20 7.11 -32.68
C LYS A 30 -19.25 8.20 -31.61
N ASN A 31 -18.25 9.08 -31.58
CA ASN A 31 -17.96 9.95 -30.44
C ASN A 31 -18.12 11.45 -30.74
N THR A 32 -18.65 11.83 -31.90
CA THR A 32 -18.82 13.24 -32.33
C THR A 32 -20.23 13.48 -32.86
N ASP A 33 -20.83 14.60 -32.51
CA ASP A 33 -22.11 15.04 -33.06
C ASP A 33 -21.93 15.73 -34.43
N LEU A 34 -22.01 14.95 -35.49
CA LEU A 34 -21.85 15.42 -36.85
C LEU A 34 -23.01 16.33 -37.37
N THR A 35 -24.04 16.56 -36.54
CA THR A 35 -25.08 17.59 -36.82
C THR A 35 -24.62 18.99 -36.41
N VAL A 36 -23.66 19.06 -35.50
CA VAL A 36 -23.08 20.31 -34.96
C VAL A 36 -21.69 20.55 -35.57
N ASP A 37 -20.85 19.50 -35.58
CA ASP A 37 -19.46 19.58 -36.01
C ASP A 37 -19.29 19.01 -37.45
N ARG A 38 -18.25 19.47 -38.13
CA ARG A 38 -17.94 18.98 -39.50
C ARG A 38 -16.58 18.30 -39.51
N VAL A 39 -16.44 17.27 -40.30
CA VAL A 39 -15.17 16.60 -40.56
C VAL A 39 -14.74 16.92 -41.99
N ILE A 40 -13.56 17.50 -42.13
CA ILE A 40 -12.98 17.87 -43.42
C ILE A 40 -11.78 16.95 -43.67
N CYS A 41 -12.02 15.91 -44.45
CA CYS A 41 -11.00 14.97 -44.91
C CYS A 41 -10.26 15.56 -46.11
N ILE A 42 -8.95 15.71 -46.03
CA ILE A 42 -8.15 16.27 -47.10
C ILE A 42 -7.18 15.21 -47.59
N ASN A 43 -7.51 14.61 -48.74
CA ASN A 43 -6.67 13.59 -49.38
C ASN A 43 -5.54 14.25 -50.15
N ASP A 44 -4.31 14.08 -49.70
CA ASP A 44 -3.10 14.64 -50.29
C ASP A 44 -2.49 13.74 -51.33
N CYS A 45 -3.31 13.35 -52.30
CA CYS A 45 -2.92 12.47 -53.42
C CYS A 45 -2.40 11.10 -52.95
N SER A 46 -3.17 10.43 -52.07
CA SER A 46 -2.83 9.07 -51.58
C SER A 46 -2.66 8.09 -52.75
N THR A 47 -1.70 7.21 -52.63
CA THR A 47 -1.41 6.15 -53.59
C THR A 47 -2.18 4.86 -53.31
N ASP A 48 -2.79 4.71 -52.14
CA ASP A 48 -3.66 3.59 -51.80
C ASP A 48 -5.06 3.80 -52.41
N GLU A 49 -5.38 3.00 -53.40
CA GLU A 49 -6.62 3.09 -54.20
C GLU A 49 -7.90 2.89 -53.37
N ARG A 50 -7.81 2.38 -52.14
CA ARG A 50 -8.97 2.15 -51.24
C ARG A 50 -9.46 3.46 -50.58
N ILE A 51 -8.63 4.46 -50.44
CA ILE A 51 -8.89 5.66 -49.64
C ILE A 51 -9.99 6.51 -50.25
N VAL A 52 -9.85 6.88 -51.53
CA VAL A 52 -10.81 7.79 -52.17
C VAL A 52 -12.23 7.17 -52.28
N PRO A 53 -12.39 5.90 -52.69
CA PRO A 53 -13.71 5.26 -52.68
C PRO A 53 -14.33 5.22 -51.27
N TYR A 54 -13.55 4.88 -50.24
CA TYR A 54 -14.01 4.85 -48.85
C TYR A 54 -14.49 6.22 -48.37
N LEU A 55 -13.69 7.26 -48.58
CA LEU A 55 -14.07 8.62 -48.17
C LEU A 55 -15.30 9.16 -48.88
N LYS A 56 -15.47 8.85 -50.19
CA LYS A 56 -16.68 9.19 -50.95
C LYS A 56 -17.90 8.49 -50.38
N GLU A 57 -17.79 7.22 -50.07
CA GLU A 57 -18.86 6.46 -49.44
C GLU A 57 -19.23 7.05 -48.06
N GLU A 58 -18.25 7.43 -47.26
CA GLU A 58 -18.50 8.04 -45.92
C GLU A 58 -19.16 9.42 -46.07
N CYS A 59 -18.78 10.23 -47.06
CA CYS A 59 -19.42 11.53 -47.32
C CYS A 59 -20.89 11.37 -47.79
N GLU A 60 -21.19 10.32 -48.53
CA GLU A 60 -22.56 10.03 -48.99
C GLU A 60 -23.46 9.57 -47.81
N LYS A 61 -22.89 8.79 -46.87
CA LYS A 61 -23.61 8.26 -45.71
C LYS A 61 -23.77 9.28 -44.56
N ASN A 62 -22.84 10.20 -44.44
CA ASN A 62 -22.74 11.11 -43.29
C ASN A 62 -22.66 12.57 -43.79
N HIS A 63 -23.71 13.30 -43.67
CA HIS A 63 -23.79 14.71 -44.14
C HIS A 63 -22.80 15.69 -43.46
N GLY A 64 -22.19 15.29 -42.32
CA GLY A 64 -21.18 16.10 -41.63
C GLY A 64 -19.73 15.82 -42.07
N ILE A 65 -19.49 14.88 -43.00
CA ILE A 65 -18.16 14.53 -43.50
C ILE A 65 -18.00 15.07 -44.92
N TYR A 66 -16.88 15.76 -45.15
CA TYR A 66 -16.56 16.41 -46.42
C TYR A 66 -15.20 15.92 -46.93
N LEU A 67 -15.05 15.72 -48.22
CA LEU A 67 -13.81 15.32 -48.88
C LEU A 67 -13.27 16.44 -49.77
N ILE A 68 -12.00 16.74 -49.62
CA ILE A 68 -11.21 17.58 -50.51
C ILE A 68 -10.10 16.73 -51.09
N GLU A 69 -10.02 16.64 -52.40
CA GLU A 69 -8.96 15.91 -53.11
C GLU A 69 -7.93 16.92 -53.68
N ASN A 70 -6.64 16.70 -53.41
CA ASN A 70 -5.56 17.47 -54.04
C ASN A 70 -5.16 16.81 -55.34
N GLU A 71 -4.83 17.60 -56.36
CA GLU A 71 -4.35 17.12 -57.65
C GLU A 71 -2.92 16.55 -57.59
N HIS A 72 -2.13 16.99 -56.59
CA HIS A 72 -0.77 16.52 -56.33
C HIS A 72 -0.49 16.63 -54.84
N ASN A 73 0.47 15.88 -54.33
CA ASN A 73 0.89 15.96 -52.94
C ASN A 73 1.47 17.34 -52.63
N GLN A 74 0.85 18.06 -51.68
CA GLN A 74 1.20 19.42 -51.28
C GLN A 74 2.00 19.48 -49.99
N GLY A 75 2.16 18.36 -49.31
CA GLY A 75 2.77 18.28 -47.98
C GLY A 75 1.85 18.66 -46.85
N PHE A 76 2.23 18.30 -45.63
CA PHE A 76 1.39 18.37 -44.46
C PHE A 76 0.86 19.78 -44.17
N SER A 77 1.75 20.77 -44.09
CA SER A 77 1.38 22.14 -43.72
C SER A 77 0.45 22.83 -44.73
N ASN A 78 0.67 22.63 -46.03
CA ASN A 78 -0.24 23.14 -47.06
C ASN A 78 -1.60 22.46 -47.00
N ASN A 79 -1.62 21.15 -46.78
CA ASN A 79 -2.83 20.34 -46.67
C ASN A 79 -3.70 20.83 -45.50
N VAL A 80 -3.10 21.00 -44.31
CA VAL A 80 -3.78 21.52 -43.13
C VAL A 80 -4.26 22.96 -43.35
N ASN A 81 -3.42 23.84 -43.92
CA ASN A 81 -3.81 25.22 -44.22
C ASN A 81 -5.02 25.33 -45.16
N LYS A 82 -5.10 24.41 -46.15
CA LYS A 82 -6.27 24.33 -47.04
C LYS A 82 -7.56 24.02 -46.27
N GLY A 83 -7.47 23.11 -45.27
CA GLY A 83 -8.58 22.79 -44.36
C GLY A 83 -8.98 23.98 -43.52
N MET A 84 -8.00 24.64 -42.88
CA MET A 84 -8.24 25.85 -42.05
C MET A 84 -8.85 26.99 -42.82
N GLN A 85 -8.56 27.13 -44.12
CA GLN A 85 -9.15 28.11 -45.01
C GLN A 85 -10.62 27.83 -45.37
N GLN A 86 -11.04 26.53 -45.35
CA GLN A 86 -12.45 26.18 -45.57
C GLN A 86 -13.34 26.44 -44.36
N SER A 87 -12.73 26.64 -43.18
CA SER A 87 -13.41 27.00 -41.91
C SER A 87 -13.47 28.53 -41.80
N GLU A 88 -14.58 29.13 -42.16
CA GLU A 88 -14.69 30.59 -42.15
C GLU A 88 -14.91 31.21 -40.76
N ASP A 89 -15.77 30.59 -39.93
CA ASP A 89 -16.24 31.14 -38.62
C ASP A 89 -16.16 30.11 -37.49
N ARG A 90 -15.76 28.85 -37.74
CA ARG A 90 -15.66 27.77 -36.77
C ARG A 90 -14.27 27.66 -36.21
N ASP A 91 -14.18 27.20 -34.96
CA ASP A 91 -12.92 26.76 -34.40
C ASP A 91 -12.46 25.46 -35.11
N VAL A 92 -11.19 25.20 -35.02
CA VAL A 92 -10.59 24.10 -35.80
C VAL A 92 -9.98 23.07 -34.84
N ILE A 93 -10.14 21.79 -35.17
CA ILE A 93 -9.34 20.71 -34.58
C ILE A 93 -8.55 20.07 -35.71
N LEU A 94 -7.23 20.17 -35.64
CA LEU A 94 -6.33 19.34 -36.46
C LEU A 94 -6.26 17.98 -35.83
N LEU A 95 -6.47 16.93 -36.60
CA LEU A 95 -6.48 15.55 -36.09
C LEU A 95 -5.75 14.63 -37.07
N ASN A 96 -4.75 13.92 -36.62
CA ASN A 96 -4.06 12.91 -37.44
C ASN A 96 -4.99 11.76 -37.80
N SER A 97 -4.78 11.19 -38.98
CA SER A 97 -5.58 10.07 -39.48
C SER A 97 -5.30 8.72 -38.82
N ASP A 98 -4.29 8.63 -37.96
CA ASP A 98 -3.89 7.45 -37.19
C ASP A 98 -4.27 7.56 -35.68
N THR A 99 -5.37 8.26 -35.39
CA THR A 99 -5.88 8.49 -34.03
C THR A 99 -7.22 7.77 -33.80
N ILE A 100 -7.52 7.51 -32.52
CA ILE A 100 -8.84 7.02 -32.08
C ILE A 100 -9.34 7.96 -30.97
N VAL A 101 -10.46 8.63 -31.24
CA VAL A 101 -11.05 9.60 -30.31
C VAL A 101 -11.99 8.94 -29.31
N THR A 102 -12.10 9.50 -28.09
CA THR A 102 -12.91 8.96 -27.00
C THR A 102 -14.17 9.78 -26.78
N LYS A 103 -15.09 9.27 -25.97
CA LYS A 103 -16.40 9.86 -25.71
C LYS A 103 -16.30 11.32 -25.21
N GLY A 104 -17.08 12.19 -25.85
CA GLY A 104 -17.21 13.60 -25.48
C GLY A 104 -15.95 14.45 -25.68
N TRP A 105 -14.99 13.98 -26.46
CA TRP A 105 -13.70 14.64 -26.67
C TRP A 105 -13.81 16.07 -27.21
N VAL A 106 -14.69 16.33 -28.17
CA VAL A 106 -14.89 17.68 -28.72
C VAL A 106 -15.44 18.63 -27.66
N ASP A 107 -16.45 18.21 -26.90
CA ASP A 107 -17.07 19.04 -25.85
C ASP A 107 -16.07 19.41 -24.76
N LYS A 108 -15.19 18.48 -24.38
CA LYS A 108 -14.13 18.70 -23.40
C LYS A 108 -13.07 19.66 -23.93
N LEU A 109 -12.61 19.50 -25.18
CA LEU A 109 -11.67 20.42 -25.80
C LEU A 109 -12.25 21.83 -25.93
N VAL A 110 -13.50 21.98 -26.35
CA VAL A 110 -14.20 23.27 -26.40
C VAL A 110 -14.30 23.87 -24.98
N SER A 111 -14.72 23.08 -24.00
CA SER A 111 -14.84 23.53 -22.61
C SER A 111 -13.49 24.01 -22.05
N CYS A 112 -12.40 23.26 -22.33
CA CYS A 112 -11.05 23.64 -21.99
C CYS A 112 -10.65 24.95 -22.68
N ALA A 113 -10.83 25.06 -23.99
CA ALA A 113 -10.46 26.24 -24.75
C ALA A 113 -11.15 27.52 -24.27
N TYR A 114 -12.41 27.41 -23.88
CA TYR A 114 -13.19 28.56 -23.39
C TYR A 114 -13.21 28.73 -21.88
N SER A 115 -12.43 27.94 -21.14
CA SER A 115 -12.25 28.09 -19.68
C SER A 115 -11.53 29.40 -19.33
N ARG A 116 -10.67 29.87 -20.22
CA ARG A 116 -9.93 31.12 -20.10
C ARG A 116 -9.82 31.83 -21.46
N PRO A 117 -9.96 33.16 -21.51
CA PRO A 117 -9.96 33.90 -22.77
C PRO A 117 -8.64 33.86 -23.52
N GLU A 118 -7.52 33.84 -22.82
CA GLU A 118 -6.17 33.85 -23.41
C GLU A 118 -5.74 32.50 -24.04
N ILE A 119 -6.50 31.42 -23.84
CA ILE A 119 -6.17 30.13 -24.46
C ILE A 119 -6.37 30.24 -25.97
N GLY A 120 -5.29 30.00 -26.73
CA GLY A 120 -5.33 29.98 -28.20
C GLY A 120 -5.43 28.57 -28.76
N THR A 121 -4.74 27.60 -28.11
CA THR A 121 -4.75 26.18 -28.53
C THR A 121 -4.88 25.25 -27.36
N VAL A 122 -5.41 24.05 -27.63
CA VAL A 122 -5.58 22.97 -26.67
C VAL A 122 -5.10 21.67 -27.24
N THR A 123 -4.33 20.91 -26.47
CA THR A 123 -3.90 19.52 -26.83
C THR A 123 -4.41 18.55 -25.78
N PRO A 124 -5.08 17.44 -26.14
CA PRO A 124 -5.47 16.39 -25.21
C PRO A 124 -4.28 15.52 -24.79
N LEU A 125 -4.47 14.68 -23.76
CA LEU A 125 -3.56 13.63 -23.40
C LEU A 125 -3.60 12.50 -24.44
N SER A 126 -2.46 11.83 -24.62
CA SER A 126 -2.34 10.67 -25.52
C SER A 126 -1.29 9.69 -25.01
N ASN A 127 -1.31 8.48 -25.53
CA ASN A 127 -0.20 7.53 -25.31
C ASN A 127 1.09 7.98 -26.05
N SER A 128 0.97 8.73 -27.15
CA SER A 128 2.10 9.20 -28.00
C SER A 128 1.88 10.65 -28.42
N ALA A 129 2.33 11.61 -27.60
CA ALA A 129 2.13 13.05 -27.82
C ALA A 129 3.17 13.94 -27.12
N THR A 130 4.44 13.56 -27.16
CA THR A 130 5.53 14.30 -26.51
C THR A 130 5.16 14.87 -25.12
N LEU A 131 4.95 16.18 -24.99
CA LEU A 131 4.59 16.84 -23.72
C LEU A 131 3.28 16.34 -23.09
N CYS A 132 2.35 15.87 -23.93
CA CYS A 132 1.05 15.38 -23.50
C CYS A 132 0.98 13.85 -23.42
N SER A 133 2.12 13.14 -23.52
CA SER A 133 2.16 11.69 -23.36
C SER A 133 1.88 11.23 -21.94
N VAL A 134 1.11 10.16 -21.79
CA VAL A 134 0.77 9.48 -20.55
C VAL A 134 0.85 7.96 -20.75
N PRO A 135 1.25 7.20 -19.71
CA PRO A 135 1.62 7.61 -18.36
C PRO A 135 3.02 8.20 -18.22
N ILE A 136 3.89 8.08 -19.21
CA ILE A 136 5.27 8.61 -19.20
C ILE A 136 5.40 9.70 -20.28
N MET A 137 5.90 10.87 -19.87
CA MET A 137 6.11 12.00 -20.78
C MET A 137 7.20 11.72 -21.81
N CYS A 138 7.04 12.28 -23.02
CA CYS A 138 7.98 12.17 -24.14
C CYS A 138 8.31 10.73 -24.55
N GLN A 139 7.40 9.81 -24.33
CA GLN A 139 7.52 8.42 -24.76
C GLN A 139 6.29 7.97 -25.55
N ASP A 140 6.48 7.01 -26.45
CA ASP A 140 5.41 6.23 -27.07
C ASP A 140 5.00 5.14 -26.09
N ASN A 141 3.99 5.43 -25.27
CA ASN A 141 3.50 4.52 -24.27
C ASN A 141 2.61 3.43 -24.91
N LYS A 142 2.80 2.20 -24.51
CA LYS A 142 1.85 1.13 -24.82
C LYS A 142 0.58 1.34 -24.01
N MET A 143 -0.56 0.96 -24.60
CA MET A 143 -1.80 0.89 -23.82
C MET A 143 -1.64 -0.14 -22.70
N PRO A 144 -2.17 0.14 -21.51
CA PRO A 144 -2.15 -0.83 -20.41
C PRO A 144 -2.85 -2.13 -20.82
N ASP A 145 -2.33 -3.27 -20.38
CA ASP A 145 -2.95 -4.56 -20.65
C ASP A 145 -4.39 -4.60 -20.11
N ASN A 146 -5.31 -5.19 -20.90
CA ASN A 146 -6.72 -5.34 -20.54
C ASN A 146 -7.52 -4.03 -20.37
N VAL A 147 -7.04 -2.92 -20.90
CA VAL A 147 -7.75 -1.63 -20.92
C VAL A 147 -7.96 -1.20 -22.34
N THR A 148 -9.19 -1.00 -22.74
CA THR A 148 -9.54 -0.46 -24.08
C THR A 148 -9.25 1.04 -24.14
N VAL A 149 -9.18 1.60 -25.35
CA VAL A 149 -9.00 3.05 -25.56
C VAL A 149 -10.13 3.85 -24.90
N GLU A 150 -11.37 3.38 -24.98
CA GLU A 150 -12.52 4.01 -24.32
C GLU A 150 -12.41 3.99 -22.81
N GLU A 151 -12.08 2.84 -22.23
CA GLU A 151 -11.90 2.70 -20.78
C GLU A 151 -10.76 3.58 -20.27
N PHE A 152 -9.66 3.66 -21.00
CA PHE A 152 -8.55 4.54 -20.63
C PHE A 152 -8.96 6.01 -20.67
N GLY A 153 -9.73 6.40 -21.68
CA GLY A 153 -10.36 7.72 -21.75
C GLY A 153 -11.27 8.02 -20.55
N GLU A 154 -12.09 7.06 -20.13
CA GLU A 154 -12.94 7.18 -18.95
C GLU A 154 -12.13 7.29 -17.64
N ILE A 155 -11.02 6.54 -17.50
CA ILE A 155 -10.12 6.64 -16.37
C ILE A 155 -9.54 8.06 -16.29
N ILE A 156 -8.99 8.57 -17.41
CA ILE A 156 -8.40 9.91 -17.47
C ILE A 156 -9.44 10.97 -17.13
N GLU A 157 -10.64 10.91 -17.71
CA GLU A 157 -11.71 11.86 -17.37
C GLU A 157 -12.07 11.83 -15.89
N ARG A 158 -12.15 10.63 -15.31
CA ARG A 158 -12.53 10.45 -13.91
C ARG A 158 -11.46 10.93 -12.94
N CYS A 159 -10.17 10.64 -13.22
CA CYS A 159 -9.08 11.03 -12.33
C CYS A 159 -8.60 12.47 -12.56
N SER A 160 -9.00 13.12 -13.65
CA SER A 160 -8.58 14.48 -13.98
C SER A 160 -8.91 15.47 -12.87
N LEU A 161 -7.97 16.38 -12.61
CA LEU A 161 -8.14 17.53 -11.73
C LEU A 161 -8.75 18.73 -12.46
N LYS A 162 -8.93 18.65 -13.79
CA LYS A 162 -9.41 19.73 -14.68
C LYS A 162 -8.65 21.05 -14.46
N LYS A 163 -7.32 20.93 -14.38
CA LYS A 163 -6.43 22.09 -14.16
C LYS A 163 -6.13 22.83 -15.44
N TYR A 164 -6.21 22.16 -16.58
CA TYR A 164 -5.87 22.70 -17.90
C TYR A 164 -4.55 23.47 -17.87
N PRO A 165 -3.42 22.78 -17.51
CA PRO A 165 -2.16 23.47 -17.30
C PRO A 165 -1.62 24.04 -18.61
N ARG A 166 -0.85 25.15 -18.47
CA ARG A 166 -0.15 25.72 -19.61
C ARG A 166 1.00 24.83 -20.04
N ILE A 167 1.07 24.53 -21.32
CA ILE A 167 2.19 23.86 -21.96
C ILE A 167 2.94 24.86 -22.85
N THR A 168 4.19 24.57 -23.16
CA THR A 168 5.06 25.47 -23.93
C THR A 168 4.76 25.44 -25.43
N VAL A 169 4.18 24.34 -25.93
CA VAL A 169 3.80 24.17 -27.33
C VAL A 169 2.65 23.16 -27.42
N ALA A 170 1.72 23.38 -28.32
CA ALA A 170 0.69 22.38 -28.68
C ALA A 170 1.31 21.26 -29.51
N VAL A 171 0.71 20.07 -29.49
CA VAL A 171 1.20 18.90 -30.23
C VAL A 171 0.26 18.61 -31.40
N GLY A 172 0.81 18.51 -32.61
CA GLY A 172 0.07 18.49 -33.86
C GLY A 172 -0.79 17.23 -34.10
N PHE A 173 -0.63 16.12 -33.34
CA PHE A 173 -1.47 14.92 -33.54
C PHE A 173 -2.96 15.17 -33.32
N CYS A 174 -3.30 16.07 -32.37
CA CYS A 174 -4.62 16.60 -32.10
C CYS A 174 -4.48 18.01 -31.51
N MET A 175 -4.76 19.02 -32.29
CA MET A 175 -4.58 20.41 -31.88
C MET A 175 -5.88 21.20 -32.11
N TYR A 176 -6.56 21.55 -31.05
CA TYR A 176 -7.66 22.51 -31.10
C TYR A 176 -7.12 23.93 -31.19
N ILE A 177 -7.68 24.73 -32.10
CA ILE A 177 -7.28 26.12 -32.35
C ILE A 177 -8.52 26.97 -32.40
N LYS A 178 -8.64 28.02 -31.57
CA LYS A 178 -9.71 28.99 -31.68
C LYS A 178 -9.62 29.72 -33.03
N ARG A 179 -10.75 30.00 -33.64
CA ARG A 179 -10.80 30.73 -34.91
C ARG A 179 -10.09 32.09 -34.82
N GLU A 180 -10.36 32.80 -33.73
CA GLU A 180 -9.71 34.08 -33.45
C GLU A 180 -8.17 33.97 -33.44
N THR A 181 -7.63 32.89 -32.89
CA THR A 181 -6.18 32.65 -32.87
C THR A 181 -5.63 32.52 -34.29
N ILE A 182 -6.34 31.80 -35.18
CA ILE A 182 -5.93 31.65 -36.57
C ILE A 182 -5.99 33.01 -37.31
N GLU A 183 -7.05 33.78 -37.10
CA GLU A 183 -7.24 35.10 -37.75
C GLU A 183 -6.13 36.06 -37.36
N ILE A 184 -5.69 36.05 -36.11
CA ILE A 184 -4.70 37.00 -35.60
C ILE A 184 -3.26 36.48 -35.88
N THR A 185 -3.01 35.19 -35.70
CA THR A 185 -1.68 34.59 -35.87
C THR A 185 -1.34 34.27 -37.33
N GLY A 186 -2.36 34.02 -38.15
CA GLY A 186 -2.22 33.48 -39.51
C GLY A 186 -2.15 31.95 -39.52
N PHE A 187 -1.97 31.39 -40.69
CA PHE A 187 -1.85 29.93 -40.92
C PHE A 187 -0.43 29.40 -40.58
N PHE A 188 -0.23 28.09 -40.73
CA PHE A 188 1.09 27.51 -40.64
C PHE A 188 2.04 28.03 -41.74
N ASP A 189 3.32 28.22 -41.44
CA ASP A 189 4.34 28.60 -42.42
C ASP A 189 4.68 27.41 -43.33
N ALA A 190 3.83 27.13 -44.30
CA ALA A 190 4.02 26.04 -45.25
C ALA A 190 5.21 26.25 -46.21
N LYS A 191 5.76 27.46 -46.28
CA LYS A 191 6.96 27.73 -47.06
C LYS A 191 8.22 27.14 -46.40
N THR A 192 8.31 27.27 -45.08
CA THR A 192 9.45 26.76 -44.30
C THR A 192 9.25 25.29 -43.91
N PHE A 193 8.01 24.90 -43.55
CA PHE A 193 7.66 23.57 -42.98
C PHE A 193 6.74 22.77 -43.95
N GLU A 194 6.99 22.74 -45.23
CA GLU A 194 6.14 22.10 -46.24
C GLU A 194 5.72 20.66 -45.87
N LYS A 195 6.71 19.87 -45.44
CA LYS A 195 6.52 18.44 -45.09
C LYS A 195 6.15 18.22 -43.61
N GLY A 196 5.95 19.27 -42.85
CA GLY A 196 5.71 19.21 -41.42
C GLY A 196 7.01 19.23 -40.56
N TYR A 197 6.86 18.91 -39.30
CA TYR A 197 7.89 18.90 -38.24
C TYR A 197 8.42 20.29 -37.84
N GLY A 198 7.65 21.00 -37.05
CA GLY A 198 8.01 22.30 -36.48
C GLY A 198 7.04 23.42 -36.83
N GLU A 199 6.06 23.20 -37.73
CA GLU A 199 5.02 24.16 -38.06
C GLU A 199 4.14 24.55 -36.86
N GLU A 200 3.83 23.59 -36.00
CA GLU A 200 3.10 23.82 -34.74
C GLU A 200 3.93 24.64 -33.74
N ASN A 201 5.25 24.38 -33.69
CA ASN A 201 6.16 25.17 -32.86
C ASN A 201 6.20 26.62 -33.34
N ASP A 202 6.36 26.87 -34.65
CA ASP A 202 6.33 28.20 -35.22
C ASP A 202 5.01 28.92 -34.98
N PHE A 203 3.88 28.22 -35.20
CA PHE A 203 2.54 28.77 -34.93
C PHE A 203 2.34 29.13 -33.49
N CYS A 204 2.69 28.24 -32.55
CA CYS A 204 2.59 28.47 -31.11
C CYS A 204 3.45 29.66 -30.67
N ASN A 205 4.68 29.78 -31.18
CA ASN A 205 5.54 30.93 -30.90
C ASN A 205 4.97 32.24 -31.39
N ARG A 206 4.39 32.29 -32.60
CA ARG A 206 3.72 33.49 -33.10
C ARG A 206 2.48 33.86 -32.28
N ALA A 207 1.68 32.86 -31.91
CA ALA A 207 0.50 33.05 -31.06
C ALA A 207 0.88 33.55 -29.67
N GLU A 208 1.94 33.02 -29.04
CA GLU A 208 2.41 33.47 -27.73
C GLU A 208 2.90 34.93 -27.76
N GLN A 209 3.56 35.35 -28.83
CA GLN A 209 3.95 36.75 -29.01
C GLN A 209 2.75 37.71 -29.10
N LEU A 210 1.57 37.17 -29.46
CA LEU A 210 0.33 37.91 -29.55
C LEU A 210 -0.55 37.79 -28.29
N GLY A 211 -0.04 37.15 -27.24
CA GLY A 211 -0.69 37.05 -25.94
C GLY A 211 -1.51 35.78 -25.71
N TYR A 212 -1.52 34.83 -26.64
CA TYR A 212 -2.20 33.57 -26.48
C TYR A 212 -1.34 32.59 -25.67
N ILE A 213 -1.98 31.61 -25.04
CA ILE A 213 -1.34 30.49 -24.35
C ILE A 213 -1.81 29.15 -24.92
N HIS A 214 -1.02 28.13 -24.70
CA HIS A 214 -1.29 26.76 -25.08
C HIS A 214 -1.54 25.93 -23.83
N VAL A 215 -2.54 25.05 -23.84
CA VAL A 215 -2.90 24.26 -22.66
C VAL A 215 -3.09 22.78 -22.96
N MET A 216 -2.82 21.97 -21.97
CA MET A 216 -3.13 20.55 -21.96
C MET A 216 -4.57 20.34 -21.45
N CYS A 217 -5.37 19.58 -22.17
CA CYS A 217 -6.71 19.17 -21.73
C CYS A 217 -6.58 17.85 -20.94
N ASP A 218 -6.42 17.97 -19.62
CA ASP A 218 -6.08 16.86 -18.74
C ASP A 218 -7.26 15.93 -18.41
N ASP A 219 -8.45 16.19 -18.98
CA ASP A 219 -9.63 15.32 -18.89
C ASP A 219 -10.03 14.64 -20.21
N THR A 220 -9.17 14.74 -21.23
CA THR A 220 -9.43 14.16 -22.55
C THR A 220 -8.26 13.29 -22.98
N PHE A 221 -8.56 12.07 -23.41
CA PHE A 221 -7.60 11.15 -24.00
C PHE A 221 -7.95 10.86 -25.45
N ILE A 222 -6.95 10.88 -26.31
CA ILE A 222 -7.03 10.43 -27.69
C ILE A 222 -5.86 9.49 -27.96
N TYR A 223 -6.18 8.27 -28.37
CA TYR A 223 -5.15 7.32 -28.76
C TYR A 223 -4.49 7.76 -30.06
N HIS A 224 -3.17 7.73 -30.10
CA HIS A 224 -2.37 8.01 -31.28
C HIS A 224 -1.44 6.83 -31.51
N LYS A 225 -1.56 6.21 -32.67
CA LYS A 225 -0.74 5.04 -33.02
C LYS A 225 0.74 5.36 -32.96
N GLY A 226 1.07 6.60 -33.32
CA GLY A 226 2.44 7.04 -33.39
C GLY A 226 3.22 6.28 -34.46
N THR A 227 4.11 6.89 -35.10
CA THR A 227 5.09 6.18 -35.91
C THR A 227 6.31 5.87 -35.08
N ALA A 228 6.36 4.75 -34.38
CA ALA A 228 7.59 4.07 -33.99
C ALA A 228 8.39 3.67 -35.24
N SER A 229 8.23 4.40 -36.32
CA SER A 229 8.97 4.22 -37.55
C SER A 229 10.36 4.75 -37.28
N PHE A 230 11.33 3.89 -37.37
CA PHE A 230 12.68 4.25 -37.70
C PHE A 230 12.62 5.33 -38.77
N ALA A 231 12.80 6.58 -38.33
CA ALA A 231 12.71 7.70 -39.22
C ALA A 231 13.79 7.51 -40.30
N SER A 232 13.42 7.60 -41.57
CA SER A 232 14.44 7.56 -42.64
C SER A 232 15.48 8.65 -42.39
N GLU A 233 16.72 8.45 -42.76
CA GLU A 233 17.80 9.45 -42.64
C GLU A 233 17.35 10.81 -43.16
N GLU A 234 16.55 10.82 -44.24
CA GLU A 234 15.95 12.04 -44.81
C GLU A 234 15.02 12.76 -43.82
N LYS A 235 14.18 12.01 -43.12
CA LYS A 235 13.25 12.56 -42.09
C LYS A 235 14.04 13.16 -40.93
N GLN A 236 15.04 12.47 -40.45
CA GLN A 236 15.89 12.97 -39.34
C GLN A 236 16.64 14.24 -39.77
N ALA A 237 17.21 14.27 -40.97
CA ALA A 237 17.89 15.46 -41.48
C ALA A 237 16.93 16.66 -41.60
N LEU A 238 15.68 16.42 -41.99
CA LEU A 238 14.65 17.46 -42.07
C LEU A 238 14.30 18.00 -40.72
N ILE A 239 14.05 17.13 -39.73
CA ILE A 239 13.75 17.54 -38.33
C ILE A 239 14.90 18.38 -37.80
N GLN A 240 16.15 17.93 -37.94
CA GLN A 240 17.33 18.68 -37.48
C GLN A 240 17.51 20.04 -38.18
N ALA A 241 17.09 20.15 -39.46
CA ALA A 241 17.14 21.42 -40.16
C ALA A 241 16.08 22.40 -39.62
N HIS A 242 14.85 21.91 -39.34
CA HIS A 242 13.78 22.70 -38.77
C HIS A 242 14.04 23.10 -37.34
N ASP A 243 14.60 22.19 -36.51
CA ASP A 243 15.00 22.50 -35.14
C ASP A 243 16.04 23.62 -35.09
N ARG A 244 17.06 23.57 -35.95
CA ARG A 244 18.07 24.67 -36.08
C ARG A 244 17.41 26.00 -36.47
N TYR A 245 16.46 25.97 -37.43
CA TYR A 245 15.74 27.18 -37.83
C TYR A 245 14.91 27.74 -36.65
N LEU A 246 14.23 26.86 -35.89
CA LEU A 246 13.44 27.29 -34.71
C LEU A 246 14.34 27.80 -33.60
N GLU A 247 15.49 27.17 -33.34
CA GLU A 247 16.49 27.64 -32.39
C GLU A 247 17.07 29.01 -32.75
N GLU A 248 17.35 29.26 -34.03
CA GLU A 248 17.81 30.57 -34.50
C GLU A 248 16.73 31.64 -34.36
N LYS A 249 15.47 31.31 -34.69
CA LYS A 249 14.33 32.25 -34.69
C LYS A 249 13.75 32.48 -33.31
N TYR A 250 13.68 31.42 -32.45
CA TYR A 250 12.97 31.40 -31.18
C TYR A 250 13.80 30.80 -30.04
N SER A 251 15.08 31.15 -29.93
CA SER A 251 16.02 30.54 -28.99
C SER A 251 15.55 30.46 -27.52
N GLU A 252 14.88 31.51 -27.04
CA GLU A 252 14.36 31.52 -25.67
C GLU A 252 13.22 30.52 -25.47
N GLN A 253 12.33 30.39 -26.44
CA GLN A 253 11.21 29.48 -26.39
C GLN A 253 11.64 28.03 -26.52
N MET A 254 12.58 27.74 -27.43
CA MET A 254 13.15 26.41 -27.54
C MET A 254 13.82 25.96 -26.23
N ARG A 255 14.50 26.90 -25.55
CA ARG A 255 15.05 26.64 -24.20
C ARG A 255 13.92 26.37 -23.18
N LYS A 256 12.78 27.10 -23.22
CA LYS A 256 11.64 26.84 -22.34
C LYS A 256 11.06 25.45 -22.58
N ASN A 257 10.90 25.04 -23.86
CA ASN A 257 10.44 23.71 -24.20
C ASN A 257 11.34 22.62 -23.62
N HIS A 258 12.65 22.80 -23.75
CA HIS A 258 13.63 21.88 -23.20
C HIS A 258 13.57 21.77 -21.67
N LEU A 259 13.51 22.92 -20.99
CA LEU A 259 13.36 22.94 -19.53
C LEU A 259 12.03 22.36 -19.07
N TYR A 260 10.97 22.51 -19.84
CA TYR A 260 9.68 21.90 -19.54
C TYR A 260 9.77 20.36 -19.59
N CYS A 261 10.45 19.80 -20.59
CA CYS A 261 10.67 18.37 -20.69
C CYS A 261 11.50 17.82 -19.50
N ILE A 262 12.55 18.55 -19.09
CA ILE A 262 13.41 18.14 -17.96
C ILE A 262 12.64 18.21 -16.64
N ASN A 263 11.94 19.31 -16.37
CA ASN A 263 11.30 19.56 -15.09
C ASN A 263 9.97 18.83 -14.93
N ASN A 264 9.34 18.45 -16.04
CA ASN A 264 8.03 17.78 -16.07
C ASN A 264 7.03 18.35 -15.04
N PRO A 265 6.66 19.62 -15.12
CA PRO A 265 5.87 20.30 -14.10
C PRO A 265 4.46 19.70 -13.91
N GLU A 266 3.96 18.95 -14.90
CA GLU A 266 2.70 18.22 -14.87
C GLU A 266 2.86 16.73 -14.50
N GLN A 267 3.96 16.35 -13.82
CA GLN A 267 4.14 14.98 -13.32
C GLN A 267 2.97 14.54 -12.43
N TYR A 268 2.39 15.46 -11.65
CA TYR A 268 1.24 15.19 -10.79
C TYR A 268 0.01 14.65 -11.54
N ILE A 269 -0.19 15.03 -12.82
CA ILE A 269 -1.27 14.46 -13.67
C ILE A 269 -0.98 13.01 -13.98
N ARG A 270 0.27 12.69 -14.30
CA ARG A 270 0.73 11.33 -14.61
C ARG A 270 0.69 10.43 -13.39
N ASP A 271 1.14 10.96 -12.24
CA ASP A 271 1.05 10.26 -10.96
C ASP A 271 -0.39 9.91 -10.62
N ASN A 272 -1.28 10.88 -10.77
CA ASN A 272 -2.71 10.69 -10.52
C ASN A 272 -3.32 9.61 -11.44
N ILE A 273 -3.00 9.61 -12.73
CA ILE A 273 -3.42 8.56 -13.66
C ILE A 273 -2.87 7.19 -13.22
N ASN A 274 -1.59 7.11 -12.85
CA ASN A 274 -0.94 5.87 -12.44
C ASN A 274 -1.55 5.28 -11.17
N ILE A 275 -1.90 6.11 -10.19
CA ILE A 275 -2.58 5.68 -8.96
C ILE A 275 -3.87 4.91 -9.29
N TYR A 276 -4.69 5.45 -10.19
CA TYR A 276 -5.95 4.82 -10.57
C TYR A 276 -5.77 3.60 -11.49
N LEU A 277 -4.80 3.64 -12.41
CA LEU A 277 -4.51 2.53 -13.31
C LEU A 277 -4.12 1.26 -12.57
N LYS A 278 -3.33 1.36 -11.51
CA LYS A 278 -2.91 0.20 -10.71
C LYS A 278 -4.10 -0.59 -10.16
N ALA A 279 -5.17 0.09 -9.78
CA ALA A 279 -6.38 -0.52 -9.25
C ALA A 279 -7.45 -0.81 -10.32
N TYR A 280 -7.22 -0.45 -11.57
CA TYR A 280 -8.15 -0.65 -12.68
C TYR A 280 -7.83 -1.93 -13.44
N ASN A 281 -8.51 -3.00 -13.09
CA ASN A 281 -8.43 -4.29 -13.77
C ASN A 281 -9.77 -5.04 -13.57
N THR A 282 -9.85 -6.27 -14.03
CA THR A 282 -11.07 -7.10 -13.95
C THR A 282 -11.34 -7.67 -12.54
N LYS A 283 -10.42 -7.47 -11.58
CA LYS A 283 -10.56 -7.98 -10.21
C LYS A 283 -11.51 -7.10 -9.41
N LYS A 284 -12.22 -7.73 -8.47
CA LYS A 284 -13.07 -7.01 -7.51
C LYS A 284 -12.24 -6.21 -6.51
N ASN A 285 -12.61 -4.96 -6.29
CA ASN A 285 -11.94 -4.05 -5.35
C ASN A 285 -12.57 -4.21 -3.97
N ILE A 286 -11.79 -4.70 -2.99
CA ILE A 286 -12.25 -4.97 -1.62
C ILE A 286 -11.48 -4.08 -0.65
N LEU A 287 -12.19 -3.30 0.15
CA LEU A 287 -11.61 -2.46 1.20
C LEU A 287 -11.71 -3.17 2.56
N MET A 288 -10.59 -3.42 3.21
CA MET A 288 -10.49 -3.89 4.59
C MET A 288 -10.17 -2.71 5.51
N MET A 289 -10.99 -2.50 6.54
CA MET A 289 -10.82 -1.39 7.48
C MET A 289 -10.47 -1.90 8.87
N SER A 290 -9.41 -1.36 9.49
CA SER A 290 -8.94 -1.75 10.81
C SER A 290 -8.45 -0.56 11.65
N HIS A 291 -8.28 -0.79 12.96
CA HIS A 291 -7.77 0.21 13.90
C HIS A 291 -6.25 0.39 13.85
N LEU A 292 -5.51 -0.61 13.38
CA LEU A 292 -4.06 -0.63 13.16
C LEU A 292 -3.75 -1.38 11.88
N ASP A 293 -2.66 -1.02 11.23
CA ASP A 293 -2.15 -1.70 10.05
C ASP A 293 -1.17 -2.82 10.45
N PHE A 294 -0.97 -3.77 9.56
CA PHE A 294 0.08 -4.79 9.65
C PHE A 294 1.32 -4.42 8.80
N HIS A 295 1.27 -3.30 8.08
CA HIS A 295 2.39 -2.86 7.25
C HIS A 295 3.64 -2.62 8.11
N PRO A 296 4.86 -3.05 7.67
CA PRO A 296 6.08 -2.94 8.47
C PRO A 296 6.43 -1.52 8.94
N GLU A 297 6.06 -0.52 8.15
CA GLU A 297 6.30 0.89 8.46
C GLU A 297 5.22 1.54 9.34
N ALA A 298 4.11 0.84 9.60
CA ALA A 298 3.02 1.40 10.39
C ALA A 298 3.36 1.45 11.88
N GLU A 299 2.94 2.51 12.56
CA GLU A 299 3.10 2.62 14.00
C GLU A 299 2.12 1.70 14.75
N GLY A 300 2.60 0.96 15.72
CA GLY A 300 1.78 0.19 16.64
C GLY A 300 2.23 -1.25 16.85
N ASN A 301 1.57 -1.93 17.79
CA ASN A 301 1.83 -3.33 18.10
C ASN A 301 0.91 -4.23 17.26
N VAL A 302 1.50 -5.14 16.51
CA VAL A 302 0.76 -6.15 15.74
C VAL A 302 0.13 -7.18 16.70
N GLY A 303 -1.17 -7.42 16.55
CA GLY A 303 -1.94 -8.38 17.33
C GLY A 303 -2.74 -9.34 16.44
N GLY A 304 -3.62 -10.15 17.06
CA GLY A 304 -4.40 -11.18 16.36
C GLY A 304 -5.23 -10.64 15.17
N THR A 305 -5.79 -9.44 15.30
CA THR A 305 -6.57 -8.81 14.21
C THR A 305 -5.68 -8.49 13.01
N GLN A 306 -4.49 -7.95 13.24
CA GLN A 306 -3.53 -7.60 12.19
C GLN A 306 -2.99 -8.85 11.50
N PHE A 307 -2.67 -9.91 12.24
CA PHE A 307 -2.28 -11.20 11.65
C PHE A 307 -3.37 -11.74 10.74
N HIS A 308 -4.62 -11.68 11.18
CA HIS A 308 -5.76 -12.13 10.38
C HIS A 308 -5.93 -11.32 9.09
N ILE A 309 -5.85 -9.98 9.16
CA ILE A 309 -5.95 -9.12 7.98
C ILE A 309 -4.79 -9.37 7.02
N ARG A 310 -3.57 -9.52 7.55
CA ARG A 310 -2.39 -9.88 6.75
C ARG A 310 -2.61 -11.20 6.00
N ASP A 311 -3.08 -12.23 6.69
CA ASP A 311 -3.29 -13.53 6.10
C ASP A 311 -4.37 -13.49 5.00
N LEU A 312 -5.47 -12.75 5.22
CA LEU A 312 -6.47 -12.49 4.18
C LEU A 312 -5.87 -11.74 2.99
N THR A 313 -5.17 -10.63 3.25
CA THR A 313 -4.59 -9.78 2.22
C THR A 313 -3.60 -10.55 1.35
N MET A 314 -2.62 -11.19 1.97
CA MET A 314 -1.53 -11.87 1.26
C MET A 314 -2.00 -13.07 0.44
N ASN A 315 -3.06 -13.73 0.87
CA ASN A 315 -3.59 -14.88 0.13
C ASN A 315 -4.68 -14.52 -0.89
N LEU A 316 -5.33 -13.35 -0.76
CA LEU A 316 -6.40 -12.93 -1.68
C LEU A 316 -5.95 -11.92 -2.74
N ARG A 317 -4.79 -11.26 -2.59
CA ARG A 317 -4.31 -10.22 -3.51
C ARG A 317 -4.05 -10.68 -4.94
N SER A 318 -3.88 -11.98 -5.17
CA SER A 318 -3.79 -12.55 -6.51
C SER A 318 -5.13 -12.57 -7.25
N GLU A 319 -6.26 -12.62 -6.52
CA GLU A 319 -7.63 -12.75 -7.05
C GLU A 319 -8.40 -11.44 -6.98
N TYR A 320 -8.13 -10.62 -5.97
CA TYR A 320 -8.78 -9.34 -5.69
C TYR A 320 -7.75 -8.21 -5.63
N ASN A 321 -8.18 -7.00 -5.87
CA ASN A 321 -7.43 -5.82 -5.42
C ASN A 321 -7.83 -5.53 -3.97
N ILE A 322 -6.89 -5.60 -3.06
CA ILE A 322 -7.13 -5.43 -1.63
C ILE A 322 -6.65 -4.07 -1.18
N PHE A 323 -7.55 -3.31 -0.60
CA PHE A 323 -7.30 -1.99 -0.01
C PHE A 323 -7.33 -2.14 1.50
N VAL A 324 -6.24 -1.87 2.18
CA VAL A 324 -6.18 -1.91 3.65
C VAL A 324 -6.15 -0.48 4.17
N MET A 325 -7.22 -0.09 4.86
CA MET A 325 -7.35 1.22 5.49
C MET A 325 -7.23 1.09 7.00
N ALA A 326 -6.26 1.74 7.60
CA ALA A 326 -6.04 1.66 9.03
C ALA A 326 -5.54 2.98 9.63
N ARG A 327 -5.69 3.12 10.96
CA ARG A 327 -5.09 4.23 11.68
C ARG A 327 -3.59 4.01 11.83
N ASP A 328 -2.79 5.04 11.53
CA ASP A 328 -1.34 5.05 11.63
C ASP A 328 -0.87 6.40 12.19
N GLY A 329 -0.56 6.45 13.48
CA GLY A 329 -0.20 7.67 14.17
C GLY A 329 -1.21 8.81 14.00
N GLU A 330 -0.79 9.91 13.39
CA GLU A 330 -1.66 11.05 13.04
C GLU A 330 -2.38 10.88 11.69
N ASN A 331 -2.15 9.77 10.99
CA ASN A 331 -2.67 9.52 9.65
C ASN A 331 -3.70 8.39 9.62
N ILE A 332 -4.46 8.33 8.55
CA ILE A 332 -5.09 7.13 8.03
C ILE A 332 -4.20 6.65 6.89
N ARG A 333 -3.66 5.45 7.01
CA ARG A 333 -2.91 4.77 5.96
C ARG A 333 -3.89 3.97 5.10
N LEU A 334 -3.79 4.12 3.80
CA LEU A 334 -4.42 3.26 2.82
C LEU A 334 -3.31 2.59 2.02
N THR A 335 -3.21 1.27 2.13
CA THR A 335 -2.29 0.47 1.31
C THR A 335 -3.08 -0.34 0.30
N VAL A 336 -2.75 -0.20 -0.97
CA VAL A 336 -3.41 -0.88 -2.10
C VAL A 336 -2.51 -2.02 -2.56
N TYR A 337 -2.99 -3.25 -2.45
CA TYR A 337 -2.29 -4.46 -2.89
C TYR A 337 -2.89 -4.96 -4.21
N THR A 338 -2.09 -4.99 -5.26
CA THR A 338 -2.46 -5.44 -6.60
C THR A 338 -1.49 -6.52 -7.08
N GLY A 339 -1.79 -7.78 -6.80
CA GLY A 339 -0.82 -8.86 -6.99
C GLY A 339 0.35 -8.73 -6.01
N ASP A 340 1.58 -8.70 -6.52
CA ASP A 340 2.79 -8.58 -5.69
C ASP A 340 3.17 -7.12 -5.38
N ASP A 341 2.56 -6.16 -6.07
CA ASP A 341 2.81 -4.73 -5.87
C ASP A 341 1.94 -4.17 -4.73
N SER A 342 2.45 -3.12 -4.10
CA SER A 342 1.69 -2.33 -3.15
C SER A 342 1.97 -0.84 -3.31
N GLU A 343 0.96 -0.02 -3.02
CA GLU A 343 1.03 1.44 -3.05
C GLU A 343 0.43 2.00 -1.78
N THR A 344 1.05 3.02 -1.20
CA THR A 344 0.60 3.60 0.08
C THR A 344 0.19 5.06 -0.09
N MET A 345 -0.88 5.44 0.60
CA MET A 345 -1.39 6.80 0.75
C MET A 345 -1.57 7.11 2.23
N LEU A 346 -1.20 8.32 2.64
CA LEU A 346 -1.32 8.79 4.02
C LEU A 346 -2.21 10.03 4.08
N PHE A 347 -3.38 9.88 4.69
CA PHE A 347 -4.33 10.97 4.90
C PHE A 347 -4.16 11.52 6.31
N ASN A 348 -3.59 12.72 6.44
CA ASN A 348 -3.43 13.32 7.77
C ASN A 348 -4.79 13.67 8.39
N VAL A 349 -5.09 13.12 9.55
CA VAL A 349 -6.32 13.37 10.32
C VAL A 349 -6.04 13.98 11.70
N GLY A 350 -4.77 14.21 12.02
CA GLY A 350 -4.33 14.75 13.30
C GLY A 350 -4.27 13.70 14.40
N LYS A 351 -3.96 14.13 15.62
CA LYS A 351 -3.80 13.22 16.77
C LYS A 351 -5.06 12.43 17.06
N ARG A 352 -4.83 11.18 17.48
CA ARG A 352 -5.93 10.31 17.90
C ARG A 352 -6.63 10.91 19.12
N GLU A 353 -7.95 11.04 19.02
CA GLU A 353 -8.77 11.46 20.13
C GLU A 353 -8.81 10.38 21.22
N ARG A 354 -8.87 10.81 22.48
CA ARG A 354 -8.97 9.88 23.61
C ARG A 354 -10.26 9.06 23.61
N PHE A 355 -11.36 9.69 23.16
CA PHE A 355 -12.67 9.06 23.11
C PHE A 355 -13.12 8.87 21.68
N PHE A 356 -13.80 7.76 21.41
CA PHE A 356 -14.32 7.41 20.11
C PHE A 356 -15.40 8.40 19.64
N ARG A 357 -15.28 8.84 18.39
CA ARG A 357 -16.29 9.65 17.72
C ARG A 357 -17.14 8.76 16.81
N PHE A 358 -18.45 8.80 16.97
CA PHE A 358 -19.36 8.03 16.11
C PHE A 358 -19.30 8.50 14.66
N ARG A 359 -19.14 9.81 14.45
CA ARG A 359 -19.05 10.46 13.15
C ARG A 359 -17.94 11.49 13.16
N ASP A 360 -17.21 11.59 12.05
CA ASP A 360 -16.15 12.58 11.82
C ASP A 360 -16.15 13.01 10.35
N ALA A 361 -16.42 14.30 10.07
CA ALA A 361 -16.56 14.78 8.72
C ALA A 361 -15.30 14.63 7.86
N LYS A 362 -14.10 14.67 8.47
CA LYS A 362 -12.84 14.49 7.77
C LYS A 362 -12.67 13.02 7.37
N ILE A 363 -12.97 12.10 8.28
CA ILE A 363 -12.95 10.66 8.01
C ILE A 363 -14.01 10.30 6.97
N ALA A 364 -15.22 10.85 7.07
CA ALA A 364 -16.29 10.64 6.08
C ALA A 364 -15.82 11.05 4.67
N ARG A 365 -15.20 12.22 4.52
CA ARG A 365 -14.65 12.69 3.24
C ARG A 365 -13.58 11.74 2.69
N ILE A 366 -12.69 11.22 3.56
CA ILE A 366 -11.67 10.25 3.16
C ILE A 366 -12.32 8.93 2.70
N CYS A 367 -13.29 8.42 3.48
CA CYS A 367 -14.03 7.21 3.10
C CYS A 367 -14.71 7.39 1.74
N ALA A 368 -15.43 8.50 1.54
CA ALA A 368 -16.08 8.83 0.27
C ALA A 368 -15.07 8.88 -0.89
N ALA A 369 -13.96 9.58 -0.70
CA ALA A 369 -12.92 9.69 -1.74
C ALA A 369 -12.35 8.32 -2.14
N ILE A 370 -12.09 7.44 -1.17
CA ILE A 370 -11.58 6.09 -1.42
C ILE A 370 -12.63 5.24 -2.15
N LEU A 371 -13.87 5.24 -1.67
CA LEU A 371 -14.95 4.42 -2.24
C LEU A 371 -15.25 4.84 -3.69
N ASP A 372 -15.36 6.13 -3.96
CA ASP A 372 -15.64 6.67 -5.29
C ASP A 372 -14.43 6.59 -6.23
N GLY A 373 -13.25 6.95 -5.72
CA GLY A 373 -12.02 6.99 -6.51
C GLY A 373 -11.63 5.61 -7.03
N PHE A 374 -11.56 4.64 -6.14
CA PHE A 374 -11.13 3.28 -6.47
C PHE A 374 -12.29 2.33 -6.81
N ARG A 375 -13.52 2.82 -6.92
CA ARG A 375 -14.70 1.99 -7.22
C ARG A 375 -14.74 0.73 -6.35
N ILE A 376 -14.68 0.92 -5.03
CA ILE A 376 -14.75 -0.19 -4.07
C ILE A 376 -16.10 -0.91 -4.19
N GLN A 377 -16.06 -2.22 -4.32
CA GLN A 377 -17.26 -3.05 -4.54
C GLN A 377 -17.71 -3.79 -3.27
N LEU A 378 -16.81 -3.94 -2.32
CA LEU A 378 -17.07 -4.57 -1.02
C LEU A 378 -16.24 -3.90 0.06
N VAL A 379 -16.84 -3.62 1.19
CA VAL A 379 -16.15 -3.16 2.40
C VAL A 379 -16.17 -4.27 3.45
N HIS A 380 -15.01 -4.64 3.99
CA HIS A 380 -14.89 -5.56 5.11
C HIS A 380 -14.33 -4.82 6.33
N VAL A 381 -15.18 -4.55 7.31
CA VAL A 381 -14.80 -3.85 8.54
C VAL A 381 -14.32 -4.86 9.58
N HIS A 382 -13.04 -4.79 9.95
CA HIS A 382 -12.44 -5.59 11.01
C HIS A 382 -12.48 -4.88 12.36
N HIS A 383 -12.24 -3.57 12.36
CA HIS A 383 -12.30 -2.77 13.59
C HIS A 383 -12.44 -1.28 13.27
N VAL A 384 -13.02 -0.52 14.19
CA VAL A 384 -13.33 0.91 14.00
C VAL A 384 -12.59 1.85 14.97
N ASP A 385 -11.90 1.34 15.99
CA ASP A 385 -11.25 2.16 17.01
C ASP A 385 -10.15 3.06 16.39
N GLY A 386 -10.08 4.31 16.81
CA GLY A 386 -9.23 5.34 16.19
C GLY A 386 -9.73 5.89 14.86
N LEU A 387 -10.86 5.39 14.37
CA LEU A 387 -11.61 5.82 13.19
C LEU A 387 -13.01 6.27 13.63
N SER A 388 -14.03 6.05 12.78
CA SER A 388 -15.44 6.34 13.07
C SER A 388 -16.35 5.33 12.37
N TYR A 389 -17.66 5.49 12.52
CA TYR A 389 -18.63 4.68 11.77
C TYR A 389 -18.89 5.22 10.35
N ASP A 390 -18.19 6.25 9.90
CA ASP A 390 -18.48 6.90 8.62
C ASP A 390 -18.36 5.94 7.43
N MET A 391 -17.44 4.97 7.47
CA MET A 391 -17.34 3.96 6.41
C MET A 391 -18.66 3.21 6.18
N PHE A 392 -19.41 2.87 7.22
CA PHE A 392 -20.71 2.19 7.08
C PHE A 392 -21.74 3.08 6.39
N TYR A 393 -21.75 4.37 6.72
CA TYR A 393 -22.69 5.34 6.13
C TYR A 393 -22.34 5.65 4.70
N GLU A 394 -21.06 5.89 4.42
CA GLU A 394 -20.57 6.17 3.07
C GLU A 394 -20.77 4.97 2.13
N ALA A 395 -20.54 3.74 2.62
CA ALA A 395 -20.82 2.52 1.86
C ALA A 395 -22.32 2.38 1.56
N ARG A 396 -23.18 2.68 2.55
CA ARG A 396 -24.63 2.65 2.37
C ARG A 396 -25.12 3.60 1.30
N GLU A 397 -24.65 4.85 1.33
CA GLU A 397 -25.03 5.89 0.36
C GLU A 397 -24.67 5.50 -1.08
N ARG A 398 -23.67 4.62 -1.24
CA ARG A 398 -23.18 4.12 -2.54
C ARG A 398 -23.69 2.72 -2.88
N ASN A 399 -24.60 2.18 -2.10
CA ASN A 399 -25.09 0.81 -2.24
C ASN A 399 -23.96 -0.24 -2.27
N ILE A 400 -22.87 0.01 -1.54
CA ILE A 400 -21.73 -0.89 -1.42
C ILE A 400 -22.00 -1.84 -0.25
N SER A 401 -21.85 -3.14 -0.49
CA SER A 401 -22.04 -4.17 0.52
C SER A 401 -20.97 -4.11 1.61
N VAL A 402 -21.38 -4.37 2.86
CA VAL A 402 -20.50 -4.38 4.02
C VAL A 402 -20.52 -5.74 4.70
N VAL A 403 -19.33 -6.30 4.95
CA VAL A 403 -19.06 -7.42 5.85
C VAL A 403 -18.39 -6.88 7.10
N SER A 404 -18.68 -7.41 8.29
CA SER A 404 -18.03 -6.99 9.52
C SER A 404 -17.55 -8.16 10.35
N SER A 405 -16.28 -8.21 10.70
CA SER A 405 -15.69 -9.22 11.60
C SER A 405 -15.77 -8.78 13.05
N ILE A 406 -16.06 -9.74 13.94
CA ILE A 406 -16.16 -9.55 15.38
C ILE A 406 -14.87 -10.05 16.02
N HIS A 407 -13.83 -9.20 16.05
CA HIS A 407 -12.53 -9.54 16.65
C HIS A 407 -12.52 -9.35 18.17
N ASP A 408 -13.37 -8.48 18.67
CA ASP A 408 -13.61 -8.19 20.08
C ASP A 408 -15.07 -7.70 20.27
N TYR A 409 -15.36 -7.13 21.44
CA TYR A 409 -16.71 -6.70 21.77
C TYR A 409 -16.90 -5.18 21.69
N ASN A 410 -16.12 -4.48 20.88
CA ASN A 410 -16.21 -3.03 20.72
C ASN A 410 -17.62 -2.57 20.30
N TYR A 411 -18.31 -3.31 19.45
CA TYR A 411 -19.69 -2.99 19.06
C TYR A 411 -20.68 -3.07 20.25
N ILE A 412 -20.35 -3.83 21.29
CA ILE A 412 -21.19 -4.02 22.47
C ILE A 412 -20.90 -2.97 23.54
N CYS A 413 -19.61 -2.68 23.77
CA CYS A 413 -19.13 -1.80 24.80
C CYS A 413 -17.83 -1.13 24.40
N PRO A 414 -17.60 0.16 24.71
CA PRO A 414 -16.30 0.81 24.49
C PRO A 414 -15.16 0.13 25.26
N ASN A 415 -15.47 -0.56 26.38
CA ASN A 415 -14.55 -1.49 27.03
C ASN A 415 -14.63 -2.86 26.35
N TYR A 416 -13.95 -2.97 25.22
CA TYR A 416 -14.02 -4.06 24.23
C TYR A 416 -13.83 -5.49 24.78
N ASN A 417 -13.23 -5.64 25.98
CA ASN A 417 -12.98 -6.94 26.60
C ASN A 417 -14.08 -7.34 27.60
N LEU A 418 -15.06 -6.48 27.86
CA LEU A 418 -16.19 -6.68 28.78
C LEU A 418 -15.78 -6.94 30.24
N MET A 419 -14.61 -6.47 30.66
CA MET A 419 -14.09 -6.65 32.00
C MET A 419 -14.57 -5.54 32.93
N THR A 420 -15.13 -5.92 34.07
CA THR A 420 -15.54 -5.01 35.15
C THR A 420 -14.32 -4.55 35.96
N PRO A 421 -14.42 -3.49 36.78
CA PRO A 421 -13.32 -3.02 37.62
C PRO A 421 -12.74 -4.06 38.56
N ASP A 422 -13.58 -4.98 39.08
CA ASP A 422 -13.18 -6.12 39.90
C ASP A 422 -12.63 -7.33 39.11
N ASN A 423 -12.27 -7.10 37.85
CA ASN A 423 -11.67 -8.09 36.94
C ASN A 423 -12.56 -9.33 36.68
N LYS A 424 -13.88 -9.14 36.63
CA LYS A 424 -14.83 -10.16 36.17
C LYS A 424 -15.40 -9.81 34.80
N CYS A 425 -15.81 -10.82 34.04
CA CYS A 425 -16.48 -10.59 32.77
C CYS A 425 -17.97 -10.32 32.99
N CYS A 426 -18.49 -9.23 32.41
CA CYS A 426 -19.91 -8.90 32.47
C CYS A 426 -20.75 -9.49 31.32
N PHE A 427 -20.15 -10.13 30.31
CA PHE A 427 -20.81 -10.71 29.12
C PHE A 427 -21.78 -9.76 28.40
N GLY A 428 -21.54 -8.45 28.48
CA GLY A 428 -22.41 -7.44 27.89
C GLY A 428 -23.58 -7.03 28.78
N GLU A 429 -23.38 -6.97 30.10
CA GLU A 429 -24.37 -6.46 31.08
C GLU A 429 -25.13 -5.25 30.55
N CYS A 430 -26.41 -5.17 30.88
CA CYS A 430 -27.31 -4.10 30.45
C CYS A 430 -27.79 -3.21 31.59
N ASP A 431 -27.42 -3.49 32.83
CA ASP A 431 -27.72 -2.63 33.98
C ASP A 431 -26.99 -1.28 33.81
N LYS A 432 -27.76 -0.20 33.71
CA LYS A 432 -27.24 1.13 33.41
C LYS A 432 -26.32 1.67 34.48
N ASP A 433 -26.64 1.45 35.76
CA ASP A 433 -25.90 1.98 36.88
C ASP A 433 -24.55 1.26 37.02
N LYS A 434 -24.55 -0.07 36.93
CA LYS A 434 -23.32 -0.87 36.93
C LYS A 434 -22.42 -0.50 35.75
N CYS A 435 -22.99 -0.37 34.55
CA CYS A 435 -22.23 -0.02 33.36
C CYS A 435 -21.64 1.40 33.44
N THR A 436 -22.38 2.35 33.99
CA THR A 436 -21.90 3.72 34.22
C THR A 436 -20.68 3.74 35.13
N GLY A 437 -20.77 3.11 36.30
CA GLY A 437 -19.64 2.99 37.21
C GLY A 437 -18.43 2.28 36.58
N CYS A 438 -18.67 1.19 35.88
CA CYS A 438 -17.62 0.44 35.16
C CYS A 438 -16.88 1.31 34.13
N LEU A 439 -17.60 2.03 33.28
CA LEU A 439 -17.01 2.88 32.23
C LEU A 439 -16.27 4.08 32.82
N HIS A 440 -16.77 4.63 33.93
CA HIS A 440 -16.09 5.68 34.66
C HIS A 440 -14.76 5.19 35.23
N GLU A 441 -14.74 4.06 35.92
CA GLU A 441 -13.52 3.53 36.55
C GLU A 441 -12.50 3.00 35.53
N ARG A 442 -12.96 2.30 34.47
CA ARG A 442 -12.08 1.68 33.49
C ARG A 442 -11.55 2.64 32.44
N LEU A 443 -12.37 3.56 31.97
CA LEU A 443 -12.06 4.41 30.82
C LEU A 443 -12.01 5.90 31.16
N GLY A 444 -12.34 6.28 32.40
CA GLY A 444 -12.44 7.69 32.83
C GLY A 444 -13.50 8.47 32.08
N MET A 445 -14.59 7.77 31.69
CA MET A 445 -15.71 8.41 31.02
C MET A 445 -16.55 9.22 31.99
N ALA A 446 -17.33 10.17 31.47
CA ALA A 446 -18.27 10.92 32.28
C ALA A 446 -19.29 9.98 32.93
N ASP A 447 -19.63 10.27 34.18
CA ASP A 447 -20.63 9.52 34.93
C ASP A 447 -22.05 9.83 34.43
N THR A 448 -22.47 9.07 33.40
CA THR A 448 -23.78 9.23 32.76
C THR A 448 -24.39 7.90 32.35
N ILE A 449 -25.58 7.62 32.84
CA ILE A 449 -26.35 6.39 32.59
C ILE A 449 -26.76 6.23 31.12
N ASN A 450 -26.65 7.28 30.32
CA ASN A 450 -27.08 7.28 28.93
C ASN A 450 -25.97 6.93 27.93
N TYR A 451 -24.70 6.83 28.36
CA TYR A 451 -23.59 6.64 27.43
C TYR A 451 -23.62 5.26 26.74
N LEU A 452 -23.71 4.17 27.51
CA LEU A 452 -23.75 2.83 26.92
C LEU A 452 -25.00 2.59 26.03
N PRO A 453 -26.22 3.00 26.44
CA PRO A 453 -27.37 2.97 25.56
C PRO A 453 -27.15 3.77 24.26
N LYS A 454 -26.54 4.95 24.35
CA LYS A 454 -26.17 5.75 23.17
C LYS A 454 -25.17 5.02 22.29
N TRP A 455 -24.11 4.47 22.87
CA TRP A 455 -23.11 3.67 22.18
C TRP A 455 -23.76 2.56 21.35
N ARG A 456 -24.56 1.71 22.00
CA ARG A 456 -25.26 0.58 21.34
C ARG A 456 -26.24 1.05 20.27
N SER A 457 -26.93 2.17 20.49
CA SER A 457 -27.82 2.76 19.49
C SER A 457 -27.07 3.23 18.25
N GLU A 458 -25.92 3.89 18.41
CA GLU A 458 -25.12 4.33 17.27
C GLU A 458 -24.44 3.15 16.56
N CYS A 459 -23.94 2.15 17.30
CA CYS A 459 -23.48 0.89 16.71
C CYS A 459 -24.59 0.24 15.86
N LYS A 460 -25.78 0.09 16.41
CA LYS A 460 -26.90 -0.52 15.69
C LYS A 460 -27.21 0.21 14.38
N LYS A 461 -27.26 1.54 14.39
CA LYS A 461 -27.49 2.36 13.20
C LYS A 461 -26.38 2.16 12.14
N ALA A 462 -25.12 2.09 12.55
CA ALA A 462 -24.00 1.83 11.65
C ALA A 462 -24.09 0.43 11.05
N LEU A 463 -24.37 -0.57 11.88
CA LEU A 463 -24.41 -1.98 11.49
C LEU A 463 -25.67 -2.38 10.68
N GLU A 464 -26.70 -1.51 10.59
CA GLU A 464 -27.99 -1.82 9.92
C GLU A 464 -27.80 -2.30 8.47
N HIS A 465 -26.81 -1.76 7.76
CA HIS A 465 -26.50 -2.11 6.36
C HIS A 465 -25.46 -3.21 6.20
N THR A 466 -25.00 -3.82 7.30
CA THR A 466 -24.09 -4.97 7.23
C THR A 466 -24.86 -6.19 6.70
N GLN A 467 -24.39 -6.74 5.59
CA GLN A 467 -24.99 -7.90 4.97
C GLN A 467 -24.66 -9.17 5.74
N MET A 468 -23.41 -9.28 6.24
CA MET A 468 -22.94 -10.44 6.99
C MET A 468 -21.95 -10.04 8.09
N PHE A 469 -22.05 -10.69 9.23
CA PHE A 469 -21.08 -10.64 10.31
C PHE A 469 -20.27 -11.94 10.33
N ILE A 470 -19.00 -11.84 10.68
CA ILE A 470 -18.12 -12.99 10.83
C ILE A 470 -17.61 -13.03 12.27
N ALA A 471 -17.88 -14.11 12.97
CA ALA A 471 -17.36 -14.35 14.31
C ALA A 471 -16.34 -15.50 14.27
N PRO A 472 -15.23 -15.43 15.02
CA PRO A 472 -14.23 -16.49 15.00
C PRO A 472 -14.55 -17.68 15.92
N SER A 473 -15.66 -17.62 16.68
CA SER A 473 -16.16 -18.71 17.53
C SER A 473 -17.67 -18.62 17.76
N GLU A 474 -18.28 -19.72 18.19
CA GLU A 474 -19.70 -19.74 18.59
C GLU A 474 -19.94 -18.88 19.83
N THR A 475 -18.97 -18.83 20.77
CA THR A 475 -19.09 -17.97 21.94
C THR A 475 -19.13 -16.49 21.53
N ALA A 476 -18.24 -16.05 20.64
CA ALA A 476 -18.24 -14.67 20.16
C ALA A 476 -19.56 -14.32 19.45
N LYS A 477 -20.06 -15.22 18.58
CA LYS A 477 -21.37 -15.12 17.96
C LYS A 477 -22.48 -15.01 19.01
N GLY A 478 -22.46 -15.87 20.03
CA GLY A 478 -23.49 -15.90 21.08
C GLY A 478 -23.55 -14.60 21.87
N ILE A 479 -22.40 -14.07 22.31
CA ILE A 479 -22.30 -12.81 23.06
C ILE A 479 -22.81 -11.64 22.20
N PHE A 480 -22.39 -11.55 20.93
CA PHE A 480 -22.87 -10.51 20.01
C PHE A 480 -24.37 -10.59 19.76
N ALA A 481 -24.86 -11.78 19.44
CA ALA A 481 -26.29 -12.02 19.12
C ALA A 481 -27.23 -11.88 20.33
N ASN A 482 -26.71 -11.94 21.56
CA ASN A 482 -27.51 -11.63 22.76
C ASN A 482 -27.79 -10.13 22.89
N ILE A 483 -26.88 -9.28 22.41
CA ILE A 483 -27.06 -7.82 22.43
C ILE A 483 -27.79 -7.32 21.18
N TYR A 484 -27.57 -7.96 20.04
CA TYR A 484 -28.18 -7.64 18.75
C TYR A 484 -28.86 -8.87 18.17
N PRO A 485 -30.01 -9.31 18.76
CA PRO A 485 -30.69 -10.54 18.35
C PRO A 485 -31.18 -10.52 16.90
N GLU A 486 -31.46 -9.34 16.35
CA GLU A 486 -31.83 -9.12 14.96
C GLU A 486 -30.77 -9.50 13.94
N TYR A 487 -29.50 -9.56 14.35
CA TYR A 487 -28.41 -9.94 13.46
C TYR A 487 -27.97 -11.40 13.63
N ARG A 488 -28.58 -12.17 14.52
CA ARG A 488 -28.23 -13.58 14.83
C ARG A 488 -28.02 -14.43 13.58
N ASP A 489 -28.99 -14.36 12.66
CA ASP A 489 -28.96 -15.16 11.41
C ASP A 489 -28.00 -14.64 10.35
N LYS A 490 -27.53 -13.42 10.53
CA LYS A 490 -26.47 -12.82 9.67
C LYS A 490 -25.05 -13.13 10.17
N VAL A 491 -24.88 -13.77 11.34
CA VAL A 491 -23.55 -14.10 11.87
C VAL A 491 -23.12 -15.48 11.43
N LYS A 492 -22.11 -15.53 10.57
CA LYS A 492 -21.38 -16.74 10.17
C LYS A 492 -20.17 -16.97 11.08
N VAL A 493 -19.94 -18.19 11.50
CA VAL A 493 -18.71 -18.53 12.24
C VAL A 493 -17.65 -18.98 11.25
N ILE A 494 -16.51 -18.29 11.25
CA ILE A 494 -15.30 -18.65 10.51
C ILE A 494 -14.13 -18.58 11.48
N GLU A 495 -13.67 -19.74 11.94
CA GLU A 495 -12.49 -19.82 12.80
C GLU A 495 -11.25 -19.33 12.08
N HIS A 496 -10.40 -18.57 12.78
CA HIS A 496 -9.11 -18.19 12.23
C HIS A 496 -8.21 -19.40 12.05
N ALA A 497 -7.31 -19.33 11.10
CA ALA A 497 -6.26 -20.30 10.90
C ALA A 497 -4.93 -19.80 11.46
N THR A 498 -4.04 -20.72 11.75
CA THR A 498 -2.67 -20.43 12.19
C THR A 498 -1.76 -21.46 11.57
N GLU A 499 -0.79 -21.03 10.80
CA GLU A 499 0.29 -21.88 10.29
C GLU A 499 1.60 -21.36 10.85
N MET A 500 2.36 -22.26 11.45
CA MET A 500 3.73 -22.00 11.87
C MET A 500 4.66 -22.57 10.82
N HIS A 501 5.54 -21.75 10.31
CA HIS A 501 6.59 -22.19 9.39
C HIS A 501 7.86 -22.39 10.22
N PRO A 502 8.28 -23.65 10.45
CA PRO A 502 9.56 -23.88 11.14
C PRO A 502 10.64 -23.13 10.38
N ILE A 503 11.45 -22.37 11.10
CA ILE A 503 12.60 -21.69 10.48
C ILE A 503 13.41 -22.77 9.78
N GLU A 504 13.61 -22.59 8.48
CA GLU A 504 14.65 -23.34 7.76
C GLU A 504 15.97 -22.99 8.45
N THR A 505 16.41 -23.88 9.34
CA THR A 505 17.79 -23.84 9.84
C THR A 505 18.65 -23.97 8.60
N SER A 506 19.23 -22.88 8.14
CA SER A 506 20.12 -22.88 6.99
C SER A 506 21.24 -23.86 7.30
N LEU A 507 21.31 -24.96 6.52
CA LEU A 507 22.43 -25.88 6.57
C LEU A 507 23.64 -25.13 5.98
N ILE A 508 24.35 -24.39 6.82
CA ILE A 508 25.61 -23.75 6.42
C ILE A 508 26.66 -24.86 6.47
N ASN A 509 27.26 -25.12 5.34
CA ASN A 509 28.37 -26.11 5.29
C ASN A 509 29.60 -25.49 5.94
N LYS A 510 30.11 -26.09 7.02
CA LYS A 510 31.31 -25.60 7.72
C LYS A 510 32.51 -25.35 6.81
N SER A 511 32.64 -26.11 5.73
CA SER A 511 33.73 -25.92 4.76
C SER A 511 33.59 -24.62 3.92
N GLU A 512 32.44 -23.99 3.93
CA GLU A 512 32.16 -22.76 3.21
C GLU A 512 32.40 -21.50 4.06
N ILE A 513 32.62 -21.66 5.36
CA ILE A 513 32.88 -20.53 6.27
C ILE A 513 34.34 -20.12 6.18
N LYS A 514 34.57 -18.90 5.76
CA LYS A 514 35.89 -18.30 5.60
C LYS A 514 36.36 -17.65 6.89
N LEU A 515 37.58 -17.96 7.32
CA LEU A 515 38.21 -17.29 8.45
C LEU A 515 38.78 -15.95 7.99
N THR A 516 38.48 -14.88 8.72
CA THR A 516 38.98 -13.51 8.42
C THR A 516 39.11 -12.69 9.69
N THR A 517 40.03 -11.72 9.68
CA THR A 517 40.18 -10.73 10.74
C THR A 517 39.24 -9.55 10.59
N ASP A 518 38.51 -9.46 9.49
CA ASP A 518 37.60 -8.35 9.20
C ASP A 518 36.28 -8.44 9.99
N VAL A 519 35.95 -9.59 10.57
CA VAL A 519 34.81 -9.77 11.46
C VAL A 519 35.21 -9.41 12.89
N GLU A 520 34.67 -8.29 13.41
CA GLU A 520 34.81 -7.89 14.81
C GLU A 520 33.52 -8.17 15.56
N VAL A 521 33.60 -8.86 16.69
CA VAL A 521 32.44 -9.28 17.49
C VAL A 521 32.59 -8.75 18.92
N HIS A 522 31.50 -8.26 19.48
CA HIS A 522 31.42 -7.89 20.91
C HIS A 522 30.09 -8.36 21.50
N CYS A 523 30.18 -9.08 22.62
CA CYS A 523 29.00 -9.54 23.35
C CYS A 523 28.76 -8.67 24.56
N ASP A 524 27.59 -8.00 24.61
CA ASP A 524 27.17 -7.17 25.74
C ASP A 524 26.49 -8.01 26.81
N ILE A 525 25.64 -8.95 26.36
CA ILE A 525 24.92 -9.89 27.23
C ILE A 525 25.18 -11.30 26.74
N LEU A 526 25.62 -12.16 27.64
CA LEU A 526 25.76 -13.59 27.42
C LEU A 526 25.33 -14.31 28.70
N ASN A 527 24.16 -14.92 28.65
CA ASN A 527 23.59 -15.66 29.76
C ASN A 527 22.88 -16.92 29.27
N CYS A 528 23.10 -18.03 29.96
CA CYS A 528 22.34 -19.26 29.74
C CYS A 528 21.83 -19.79 31.11
N TYR A 529 20.52 -19.61 31.33
CA TYR A 529 19.88 -20.08 32.55
C TYR A 529 18.92 -21.24 32.28
N LYS A 530 19.15 -22.38 32.89
CA LYS A 530 18.35 -23.60 32.70
C LYS A 530 18.11 -23.96 31.23
N GLY A 531 19.09 -23.75 30.38
CA GLY A 531 19.00 -24.04 28.95
C GLY A 531 18.38 -22.96 28.08
N VAL A 532 18.01 -21.81 28.64
CA VAL A 532 17.61 -20.65 27.86
C VAL A 532 18.81 -19.73 27.66
N LEU A 533 19.33 -19.68 26.44
CA LEU A 533 20.43 -18.82 26.03
C LEU A 533 19.88 -17.45 25.61
N SER A 534 20.44 -16.39 26.20
CA SER A 534 20.24 -15.01 25.79
C SER A 534 21.59 -14.41 25.43
N LEU A 535 21.71 -13.91 24.20
CA LEU A 535 22.93 -13.30 23.67
C LEU A 535 22.55 -12.01 22.97
N GLU A 536 23.23 -10.92 23.35
CA GLU A 536 23.13 -9.62 22.69
C GLU A 536 24.52 -9.04 22.50
N GLY A 537 24.72 -8.35 21.39
CA GLY A 537 26.01 -7.76 21.09
C GLY A 537 25.97 -6.94 19.80
N TRP A 538 27.13 -6.71 19.24
CA TRP A 538 27.29 -6.11 17.92
C TRP A 538 28.41 -6.78 17.14
N THR A 539 28.30 -6.74 15.82
CA THR A 539 29.35 -7.21 14.91
C THR A 539 29.43 -6.32 13.70
N VAL A 540 30.65 -6.15 13.19
CA VAL A 540 30.93 -5.44 11.96
C VAL A 540 31.79 -6.31 11.07
N PHE A 541 31.76 -6.05 9.76
CA PHE A 541 32.55 -6.78 8.77
C PHE A 541 33.36 -5.77 7.92
N GLY A 542 34.59 -5.46 8.38
CA GLY A 542 35.45 -4.52 7.73
C GLY A 542 34.78 -3.16 7.50
N ASP A 543 34.80 -2.72 6.24
CA ASP A 543 34.19 -1.45 5.80
C ASP A 543 32.81 -1.60 5.17
N VAL A 544 32.15 -2.76 5.35
CA VAL A 544 30.83 -3.08 4.79
C VAL A 544 29.73 -2.41 5.60
N ASP A 545 28.65 -1.96 4.91
CA ASP A 545 27.44 -1.49 5.58
C ASP A 545 26.74 -2.63 6.33
N CYS A 546 26.46 -2.40 7.60
CA CYS A 546 25.82 -3.43 8.42
C CYS A 546 24.37 -3.73 8.02
N GLU A 547 23.71 -2.93 7.18
CA GLU A 547 22.44 -3.31 6.57
C GLU A 547 22.58 -4.50 5.62
N ASP A 548 23.70 -4.62 4.92
CA ASP A 548 23.95 -5.62 3.87
C ASP A 548 24.41 -6.96 4.42
N ILE A 549 24.69 -7.08 5.72
CA ILE A 549 25.13 -8.33 6.34
C ILE A 549 23.99 -9.06 7.06
N GLU A 550 24.05 -10.39 7.06
CA GLU A 550 23.24 -11.23 7.94
C GLU A 550 24.14 -11.84 9.03
N ILE A 551 23.61 -11.99 10.25
CA ILE A 551 24.38 -12.44 11.40
C ILE A 551 23.79 -13.76 11.88
N TYR A 552 24.66 -14.76 12.14
CA TYR A 552 24.29 -16.09 12.63
C TYR A 552 25.11 -16.46 13.85
N VAL A 553 24.52 -17.25 14.74
CA VAL A 553 25.23 -17.91 15.84
C VAL A 553 25.36 -19.39 15.54
N ASP A 554 26.58 -19.88 15.57
CA ASP A 554 26.89 -21.31 15.57
C ASP A 554 26.96 -21.81 17.03
N ILE A 555 26.02 -22.65 17.43
CA ILE A 555 26.04 -23.27 18.75
C ILE A 555 26.77 -24.60 18.61
N LEU A 556 27.99 -24.65 19.13
CA LEU A 556 28.88 -25.82 19.01
C LEU A 556 28.44 -26.97 19.94
N GLU A 557 27.31 -27.59 19.60
CA GLU A 557 26.83 -28.81 20.29
C GLU A 557 27.47 -30.06 19.69
N LYS A 558 27.74 -31.04 20.53
CA LYS A 558 28.19 -32.36 20.06
C LYS A 558 27.10 -33.01 19.19
N GLY A 559 27.27 -32.92 17.88
CA GLY A 559 26.49 -33.66 16.88
C GLY A 559 25.40 -32.89 16.14
N SER A 560 25.34 -31.56 16.27
CA SER A 560 24.47 -30.77 15.43
C SER A 560 25.13 -29.46 14.99
N ASP A 561 25.19 -29.24 13.69
CA ASP A 561 25.65 -27.98 13.08
C ASP A 561 24.41 -27.08 12.88
N LYS A 562 23.91 -26.43 13.94
CA LYS A 562 22.76 -25.55 13.86
C LYS A 562 23.24 -24.11 13.90
N TYR A 563 23.00 -23.42 12.78
CA TYR A 563 23.22 -21.99 12.63
C TYR A 563 21.89 -21.28 12.82
N ILE A 564 21.83 -20.40 13.79
CA ILE A 564 20.61 -19.65 14.10
C ILE A 564 20.81 -18.20 13.67
N LYS A 565 19.93 -17.70 12.81
CA LYS A 565 19.95 -16.30 12.36
C LYS A 565 19.60 -15.37 13.52
N CYS A 566 20.41 -14.36 13.74
CA CYS A 566 20.19 -13.34 14.77
C CYS A 566 19.22 -12.25 14.29
N TYR A 567 18.51 -11.66 15.22
CA TYR A 567 17.76 -10.42 14.97
C TYR A 567 18.71 -9.23 14.98
N LYS A 568 18.63 -8.39 13.96
CA LYS A 568 19.42 -7.15 13.88
C LYS A 568 18.74 -6.03 14.65
N CYS A 569 19.54 -5.18 15.26
CA CYS A 569 19.05 -3.97 15.94
C CYS A 569 19.99 -2.78 15.72
N ALA A 570 19.42 -1.57 15.82
CA ALA A 570 20.18 -0.34 15.68
C ALA A 570 21.07 -0.10 16.91
N ARG A 571 22.34 0.26 16.66
CA ARG A 571 23.38 0.56 17.68
C ARG A 571 24.00 1.94 17.41
N GLN A 572 23.28 2.98 17.84
CA GLN A 572 23.75 4.36 17.70
C GLN A 572 25.10 4.61 18.41
N ASP A 573 25.34 3.90 19.51
CA ASP A 573 26.59 3.95 20.27
C ASP A 573 27.77 3.39 19.45
N VAL A 574 27.57 2.29 18.71
CA VAL A 574 28.59 1.68 17.84
C VAL A 574 28.84 2.58 16.63
N ALA A 575 27.79 3.07 15.97
CA ALA A 575 27.89 4.00 14.85
C ALA A 575 28.68 5.27 15.22
N LYS A 576 28.42 5.83 16.39
CA LYS A 576 29.19 6.96 16.93
C LYS A 576 30.65 6.60 17.27
N ARG A 577 30.88 5.43 17.86
CA ARG A 577 32.21 4.96 18.23
C ARG A 577 33.10 4.75 16.99
N LEU A 578 32.52 4.19 15.92
CA LEU A 578 33.22 3.92 14.64
C LEU A 578 33.11 5.08 13.64
N ALA A 579 32.49 6.18 14.03
CA ALA A 579 32.32 7.42 13.26
C ALA A 579 31.69 7.24 11.86
N SER A 580 30.73 6.31 11.72
CA SER A 580 30.02 6.10 10.46
C SER A 580 28.66 5.47 10.67
N ASP A 581 27.63 5.99 9.99
CA ASP A 581 26.25 5.51 10.06
C ASP A 581 26.08 4.10 9.42
N LYS A 582 26.98 3.65 8.56
CA LYS A 582 26.98 2.28 8.02
C LYS A 582 27.04 1.20 9.08
N TYR A 583 27.48 1.52 10.30
CA TYR A 583 27.50 0.61 11.45
C TYR A 583 26.26 0.71 12.34
N LEU A 584 25.23 1.46 11.93
CA LEU A 584 24.01 1.66 12.71
C LEU A 584 23.31 0.33 13.02
N TYR A 585 23.20 -0.55 12.05
CA TYR A 585 22.54 -1.87 12.21
C TYR A 585 23.53 -3.01 12.52
N SER A 586 24.63 -2.69 13.23
CA SER A 586 25.61 -3.67 13.68
C SER A 586 25.14 -4.54 14.85
N GLY A 587 24.09 -4.14 15.57
CA GLY A 587 23.57 -4.86 16.72
C GLY A 587 22.92 -6.19 16.33
N PHE A 588 23.11 -7.19 17.18
CA PHE A 588 22.42 -8.46 17.06
C PHE A 588 21.90 -8.94 18.41
N SER A 589 20.81 -9.68 18.36
CA SER A 589 20.28 -10.40 19.52
C SER A 589 19.76 -11.77 19.12
N ILE A 590 19.87 -12.70 20.01
CA ILE A 590 19.25 -14.03 19.89
C ILE A 590 18.81 -14.51 21.26
N LYS A 591 17.64 -15.17 21.28
CA LYS A 591 17.17 -15.94 22.42
C LYS A 591 16.68 -17.28 21.95
N THR A 592 17.24 -18.35 22.49
CA THR A 592 16.94 -19.73 22.06
C THR A 592 17.10 -20.70 23.21
N CYS A 593 16.55 -21.90 23.06
CA CYS A 593 16.77 -22.98 23.99
C CYS A 593 17.90 -23.87 23.52
N VAL A 594 18.71 -24.40 24.43
CA VAL A 594 19.83 -25.33 24.19
C VAL A 594 19.66 -26.58 25.02
N ASN A 595 20.00 -27.72 24.43
CA ASN A 595 19.91 -29.04 25.10
C ASN A 595 21.18 -29.43 25.89
N ASN A 596 22.16 -28.51 25.94
CA ASN A 596 23.44 -28.79 26.60
C ASN A 596 23.25 -28.87 28.10
N LYS A 597 23.96 -29.84 28.70
CA LYS A 597 23.97 -30.08 30.15
C LYS A 597 25.20 -29.48 30.84
N GLU A 598 26.15 -28.99 30.08
CA GLU A 598 27.45 -28.45 30.50
C GLU A 598 27.75 -27.18 29.71
N SER A 599 28.84 -26.48 30.07
CA SER A 599 29.29 -25.32 29.27
C SER A 599 29.54 -25.74 27.82
N PHE A 600 29.28 -24.85 26.88
CA PHE A 600 29.48 -25.05 25.46
C PHE A 600 30.03 -23.75 24.83
N ASP A 601 30.60 -23.86 23.64
CA ASP A 601 31.10 -22.71 22.91
C ASP A 601 30.08 -22.25 21.87
N ILE A 602 30.08 -20.99 21.58
CA ILE A 602 29.39 -20.37 20.42
C ILE A 602 30.39 -19.65 19.52
N ASN A 603 30.02 -19.47 18.26
CA ASN A 603 30.76 -18.66 17.31
C ASN A 603 29.80 -17.77 16.52
N ILE A 604 30.23 -16.56 16.19
CA ILE A 604 29.45 -15.61 15.38
C ILE A 604 29.90 -15.70 13.93
N ILE A 605 28.93 -15.78 13.02
CA ILE A 605 29.13 -15.87 11.58
C ILE A 605 28.40 -14.71 10.91
N VAL A 606 29.08 -14.07 10.00
CA VAL A 606 28.54 -13.00 9.15
C VAL A 606 28.38 -13.54 7.74
N LYS A 607 27.21 -13.34 7.13
CA LYS A 607 26.97 -13.61 5.72
C LYS A 607 26.93 -12.29 4.96
N TYR A 608 27.69 -12.22 3.88
CA TYR A 608 27.76 -11.08 2.97
C TYR A 608 27.92 -11.56 1.53
N ASN A 609 27.12 -11.04 0.60
CA ASN A 609 27.11 -11.44 -0.81
C ASN A 609 27.05 -12.96 -1.05
N GLY A 610 26.27 -13.66 -0.22
CA GLY A 610 26.11 -15.12 -0.32
C GLY A 610 27.24 -15.95 0.30
N GLU A 611 28.32 -15.34 0.77
CA GLU A 611 29.47 -16.01 1.41
C GLU A 611 29.42 -15.84 2.93
N TYR A 612 29.99 -16.82 3.68
CA TYR A 612 30.00 -16.84 5.15
C TYR A 612 31.39 -16.58 5.70
N PHE A 613 31.48 -15.75 6.73
CA PHE A 613 32.74 -15.29 7.35
C PHE A 613 32.67 -15.38 8.87
N THR A 614 33.80 -15.65 9.51
CA THR A 614 33.98 -15.63 10.98
C THR A 614 35.40 -15.21 11.33
N ASN A 615 35.57 -14.65 12.53
CA ASN A 615 36.90 -14.46 13.12
C ASN A 615 37.46 -15.70 13.80
N GLY A 616 36.65 -16.77 13.91
CA GLY A 616 37.01 -18.04 14.55
C GLY A 616 37.07 -17.99 16.09
N GLU A 617 36.70 -16.86 16.69
CA GLU A 617 36.69 -16.73 18.15
C GLU A 617 35.56 -17.58 18.72
N LYS A 618 35.91 -18.39 19.72
CA LYS A 618 34.96 -19.23 20.47
C LYS A 618 34.64 -18.57 21.78
N ILE A 619 33.36 -18.34 22.03
CA ILE A 619 32.87 -17.70 23.23
C ILE A 619 32.25 -18.81 24.12
N GLU A 620 32.85 -19.02 25.29
CA GLU A 620 32.35 -20.05 26.27
C GLU A 620 31.04 -19.55 26.91
N VAL A 621 30.02 -20.40 26.87
CA VAL A 621 28.72 -20.20 27.53
C VAL A 621 28.60 -21.11 28.72
N LYS A 622 28.43 -20.55 29.90
CA LYS A 622 28.20 -21.33 31.14
C LYS A 622 26.71 -21.44 31.41
N ILE A 623 26.24 -22.66 31.73
CA ILE A 623 24.85 -22.91 32.06
C ILE A 623 24.68 -22.75 33.58
N GLU A 624 23.83 -21.80 33.96
CA GLU A 624 23.44 -21.54 35.32
C GLU A 624 22.10 -22.20 35.69
N GLY A 625 21.78 -22.34 36.99
CA GLY A 625 20.45 -22.76 37.48
C GLY A 625 20.29 -24.25 37.82
N GLY A 626 21.36 -25.05 37.78
CA GLY A 626 21.35 -26.45 38.25
C GLY A 626 20.49 -27.39 37.34
N LYS A 627 20.56 -28.74 37.64
CA LYS A 627 19.77 -29.73 36.89
C LYS A 627 18.37 -29.85 37.46
N THR A 628 17.36 -29.78 36.61
CA THR A 628 15.97 -30.12 36.94
C THR A 628 15.84 -31.61 37.18
N SER A 629 15.14 -32.06 38.24
CA SER A 629 14.85 -33.47 38.47
C SER A 629 14.04 -34.05 37.30
N LYS A 630 14.24 -35.34 36.97
CA LYS A 630 13.43 -36.02 35.93
C LYS A 630 11.93 -36.10 36.26
N ASP A 631 11.58 -35.95 37.55
CA ASP A 631 10.19 -36.06 38.00
C ASP A 631 9.48 -34.69 38.04
N THR A 632 10.21 -33.57 37.88
CA THR A 632 9.67 -32.21 37.89
C THR A 632 8.86 -31.96 36.62
N LYS A 633 7.63 -31.45 36.78
CA LYS A 633 6.72 -31.14 35.69
C LYS A 633 6.93 -29.75 35.15
N LYS A 634 7.07 -29.60 33.85
CA LYS A 634 7.32 -28.37 33.15
C LYS A 634 6.03 -27.77 32.62
N ILE A 635 5.66 -26.60 33.14
CA ILE A 635 4.40 -25.93 32.82
C ILE A 635 4.70 -24.54 32.27
N ALA A 636 4.03 -24.17 31.16
CA ALA A 636 4.27 -22.90 30.51
C ALA A 636 3.04 -22.02 30.40
N PHE A 637 3.27 -20.71 30.44
CA PHE A 637 2.34 -19.69 29.96
C PHE A 637 2.85 -19.11 28.65
N LEU A 638 1.98 -19.00 27.65
CA LEU A 638 2.33 -18.52 26.32
C LEU A 638 1.61 -17.24 25.94
N GLY A 639 2.34 -16.32 25.30
CA GLY A 639 1.83 -15.01 24.88
C GLY A 639 1.93 -13.93 25.95
N GLY A 640 1.40 -12.76 25.66
CA GLY A 640 1.42 -11.64 26.61
C GLY A 640 0.59 -11.93 27.87
N LEU A 641 1.21 -11.99 29.03
CA LEU A 641 0.57 -12.32 30.30
C LEU A 641 0.24 -11.03 31.06
N SER A 642 -0.96 -10.51 30.80
CA SER A 642 -1.55 -9.33 31.46
C SER A 642 -2.65 -9.73 32.46
N VAL A 643 -3.22 -8.77 33.19
CA VAL A 643 -4.26 -9.06 34.18
C VAL A 643 -5.47 -9.79 33.57
N ASN A 644 -5.97 -9.32 32.42
CA ASN A 644 -7.07 -9.98 31.70
C ASN A 644 -6.70 -11.36 31.12
N LYS A 645 -5.41 -11.66 30.99
CA LYS A 645 -4.86 -12.96 30.60
C LYS A 645 -4.52 -13.85 31.80
N GLY A 646 -4.97 -13.46 33.01
CA GLY A 646 -4.81 -14.25 34.23
C GLY A 646 -3.45 -14.12 34.94
N ALA A 647 -2.69 -13.04 34.70
CA ALA A 647 -1.37 -12.86 35.29
C ALA A 647 -1.37 -12.84 36.84
N ALA A 648 -2.41 -12.28 37.45
CA ALA A 648 -2.51 -12.30 38.93
C ALA A 648 -2.72 -13.72 39.45
N LEU A 649 -3.58 -14.50 38.79
CA LEU A 649 -3.81 -15.89 39.11
C LEU A 649 -2.55 -16.74 38.92
N ALA A 650 -1.81 -16.51 37.86
CA ALA A 650 -0.55 -17.15 37.57
C ALA A 650 0.49 -16.84 38.68
N TYR A 651 0.56 -15.59 39.14
CA TYR A 651 1.41 -15.19 40.24
C TYR A 651 1.08 -15.97 41.54
N ASP A 652 -0.22 -16.05 41.90
CA ASP A 652 -0.66 -16.76 43.10
C ASP A 652 -0.35 -18.25 43.01
N VAL A 653 -0.62 -18.91 41.88
CA VAL A 653 -0.33 -20.33 41.69
C VAL A 653 1.18 -20.59 41.75
N ILE A 654 2.00 -19.83 41.02
CA ILE A 654 3.44 -20.01 40.97
C ILE A 654 4.08 -19.85 42.32
N THR A 655 3.62 -18.88 43.12
CA THR A 655 4.18 -18.60 44.45
C THR A 655 3.83 -19.65 45.50
N HIS A 656 2.66 -20.30 45.37
CA HIS A 656 2.17 -21.28 46.35
C HIS A 656 2.34 -22.73 45.92
N ALA A 657 2.67 -22.98 44.65
CA ALA A 657 2.90 -24.32 44.15
C ALA A 657 4.22 -24.93 44.68
N ASP A 658 4.26 -26.25 44.81
CA ASP A 658 5.43 -26.99 45.23
C ASP A 658 6.60 -26.84 44.22
N LYS A 659 7.67 -26.20 44.69
CA LYS A 659 8.86 -25.87 43.89
C LYS A 659 9.65 -27.07 43.43
N GLU A 660 9.56 -28.21 44.15
CA GLU A 660 10.24 -29.46 43.78
C GLU A 660 9.45 -30.22 42.68
N LYS A 661 8.12 -30.03 42.66
CA LYS A 661 7.26 -30.69 41.68
C LYS A 661 7.12 -29.97 40.35
N PHE A 662 7.16 -28.63 40.35
CA PHE A 662 6.82 -27.82 39.17
C PHE A 662 7.92 -26.86 38.80
N GLU A 663 8.21 -26.78 37.52
CA GLU A 663 9.04 -25.76 36.90
C GLU A 663 8.17 -24.92 35.92
N TRP A 664 8.20 -23.61 36.06
CA TRP A 664 7.32 -22.68 35.34
C TRP A 664 8.08 -21.91 34.27
N TYR A 665 7.49 -21.81 33.11
CA TYR A 665 8.01 -21.03 32.00
C TYR A 665 7.01 -19.95 31.59
N ILE A 666 7.49 -18.74 31.35
CA ILE A 666 6.67 -17.65 30.78
C ILE A 666 7.31 -17.24 29.46
N LEU A 667 6.64 -17.56 28.36
CA LEU A 667 7.02 -17.20 27.00
C LEU A 667 6.13 -16.05 26.55
N GLY A 668 6.66 -14.83 26.57
CA GLY A 668 5.95 -13.60 26.24
C GLY A 668 6.21 -12.48 27.24
N ASP A 669 5.61 -11.33 26.98
CA ASP A 669 5.70 -10.15 27.86
C ASP A 669 4.86 -10.33 29.13
N ILE A 670 5.35 -9.82 30.26
CA ILE A 670 4.64 -9.84 31.53
C ILE A 670 4.13 -8.43 31.86
N GLY A 671 2.83 -8.24 31.68
CA GLY A 671 2.13 -6.97 31.94
C GLY A 671 1.68 -6.77 33.38
N TYR A 672 2.03 -7.67 34.31
CA TYR A 672 1.68 -7.61 35.71
C TYR A 672 2.95 -7.52 36.56
N GLU A 673 3.16 -6.37 37.22
CA GLU A 673 4.40 -6.05 37.91
C GLU A 673 4.82 -7.07 38.99
N PRO A 674 3.95 -7.56 39.89
CA PRO A 674 4.34 -8.54 40.90
C PRO A 674 4.94 -9.83 40.29
N LEU A 675 4.37 -10.31 39.18
CA LEU A 675 4.87 -11.47 38.47
C LEU A 675 6.17 -11.16 37.70
N ARG A 676 6.26 -9.96 37.16
CA ARG A 676 7.47 -9.52 36.43
C ARG A 676 8.67 -9.43 37.36
N GLU A 677 8.48 -8.96 38.59
CA GLU A 677 9.54 -8.81 39.60
C GLU A 677 9.78 -10.09 40.41
N LEU A 678 8.89 -11.07 40.37
CA LEU A 678 9.02 -12.34 41.09
C LEU A 678 10.32 -13.06 40.71
N LYS A 679 11.14 -13.41 41.72
CA LYS A 679 12.38 -14.19 41.58
C LYS A 679 12.23 -15.52 42.29
N GLN A 680 12.21 -16.60 41.52
CA GLN A 680 12.18 -17.98 42.04
C GLN A 680 13.01 -18.87 41.11
N ASP A 681 13.74 -19.83 41.68
CA ASP A 681 14.64 -20.71 40.97
C ASP A 681 13.92 -21.68 40.02
N ASN A 682 12.64 -21.96 40.26
CA ASN A 682 11.79 -22.75 39.42
C ASN A 682 10.90 -21.96 38.44
N LEU A 683 11.16 -20.64 38.31
CA LEU A 683 10.47 -19.78 37.35
C LEU A 683 11.45 -19.23 36.29
N ILE A 684 11.24 -19.60 35.04
CA ILE A 684 12.02 -19.18 33.90
C ILE A 684 11.21 -18.22 33.05
N LYS A 685 11.68 -16.97 32.92
CA LYS A 685 11.07 -15.93 32.10
C LYS A 685 11.79 -15.88 30.76
N TYR A 686 11.22 -16.53 29.75
CA TYR A 686 11.78 -16.54 28.42
C TYR A 686 11.70 -15.14 27.76
N GLY A 687 10.58 -14.40 27.96
CA GLY A 687 10.29 -13.13 27.30
C GLY A 687 9.71 -13.33 25.91
N ARG A 688 9.83 -12.29 25.05
CA ARG A 688 9.27 -12.34 23.67
C ARG A 688 9.89 -13.44 22.84
N TYR A 689 9.10 -14.02 21.98
CA TYR A 689 9.51 -15.03 21.00
C TYR A 689 8.86 -14.69 19.65
N ASN A 690 9.41 -15.24 18.57
CA ASN A 690 8.77 -15.23 17.27
C ASN A 690 7.94 -16.51 17.10
N SER A 691 6.75 -16.44 16.53
CA SER A 691 5.89 -17.61 16.32
C SER A 691 6.56 -18.71 15.50
N ASP A 692 7.43 -18.35 14.56
CA ASP A 692 8.19 -19.32 13.75
C ASP A 692 9.26 -20.09 14.55
N ASP A 693 9.78 -19.49 15.65
CA ASP A 693 10.73 -20.13 16.56
C ASP A 693 10.06 -21.09 17.55
N LEU A 694 8.76 -20.93 17.76
CA LEU A 694 8.03 -21.57 18.84
C LEU A 694 8.10 -23.12 18.82
N PRO A 695 7.98 -23.79 17.66
CA PRO A 695 8.12 -25.26 17.62
C PRO A 695 9.48 -25.75 18.11
N ASP A 696 10.58 -25.08 17.78
CA ASP A 696 11.93 -25.42 18.24
C ASP A 696 12.09 -25.14 19.73
N ILE A 697 11.60 -24.01 20.22
CA ILE A 697 11.62 -23.62 21.64
C ILE A 697 10.86 -24.68 22.48
N ILE A 698 9.62 -24.98 22.11
CA ILE A 698 8.78 -25.93 22.86
C ILE A 698 9.34 -27.33 22.82
N SER A 699 9.85 -27.76 21.67
CA SER A 699 10.51 -29.07 21.53
C SER A 699 11.72 -29.21 22.47
N LYS A 700 12.52 -28.17 22.64
CA LYS A 700 13.70 -28.16 23.52
C LYS A 700 13.33 -28.01 24.99
N LEU A 701 12.28 -27.28 25.31
CA LEU A 701 11.77 -27.14 26.68
C LEU A 701 11.15 -28.47 27.17
N ASP A 702 10.58 -29.26 26.27
CA ASP A 702 9.91 -30.53 26.61
C ASP A 702 8.80 -30.31 27.66
N LEU A 703 7.81 -29.49 27.29
CA LEU A 703 6.74 -29.05 28.19
C LEU A 703 5.73 -30.15 28.44
N ASP A 704 5.33 -30.37 29.71
CA ASP A 704 4.26 -31.32 30.08
C ASP A 704 2.85 -30.69 29.95
N LEU A 705 2.72 -29.37 30.15
CA LEU A 705 1.43 -28.69 30.17
C LEU A 705 1.61 -27.22 29.82
N ALA A 706 0.63 -26.64 29.15
CA ALA A 706 0.55 -25.18 29.01
C ALA A 706 -0.72 -24.62 29.65
N CYS A 707 -0.66 -23.38 30.11
CA CYS A 707 -1.75 -22.70 30.78
C CYS A 707 -2.23 -21.48 29.98
N ILE A 708 -3.52 -21.37 29.74
CA ILE A 708 -4.20 -20.20 29.17
C ILE A 708 -5.33 -19.81 30.13
N TRP A 709 -5.02 -18.87 31.03
CA TRP A 709 -5.96 -18.48 32.07
C TRP A 709 -6.60 -17.11 31.84
N SER A 710 -6.96 -16.85 30.57
CA SER A 710 -7.73 -15.64 30.22
C SER A 710 -9.04 -15.58 31.01
N ILE A 711 -9.24 -14.48 31.72
CA ILE A 711 -10.45 -14.22 32.52
C ILE A 711 -11.51 -13.42 31.77
N TRP A 712 -11.26 -13.11 30.49
CA TRP A 712 -12.22 -12.50 29.58
C TRP A 712 -12.55 -13.48 28.43
N PRO A 713 -13.70 -13.34 27.79
CA PRO A 713 -14.13 -14.28 26.73
C PRO A 713 -13.40 -13.97 25.42
N GLU A 714 -12.15 -14.44 25.28
CA GLU A 714 -11.42 -14.31 24.02
C GLU A 714 -12.26 -14.79 22.85
N THR A 715 -12.22 -14.07 21.76
CA THR A 715 -13.00 -14.40 20.56
C THR A 715 -12.40 -15.57 19.78
N PHE A 716 -11.05 -15.79 19.86
CA PHE A 716 -10.38 -16.92 19.20
C PHE A 716 -9.24 -17.54 20.01
N CYS A 717 -8.21 -16.80 20.37
CA CYS A 717 -6.96 -17.23 21.02
C CYS A 717 -5.98 -17.95 20.09
N TYR A 718 -5.10 -17.22 19.41
CA TYR A 718 -4.04 -17.76 18.55
C TYR A 718 -3.05 -18.63 19.33
N THR A 719 -2.66 -18.22 20.54
CA THR A 719 -1.73 -18.97 21.41
C THR A 719 -2.23 -20.38 21.74
N LEU A 720 -3.54 -20.58 21.82
CA LEU A 720 -4.11 -21.93 21.97
C LEU A 720 -3.84 -22.79 20.73
N SER A 721 -4.01 -22.23 19.54
CA SER A 721 -3.72 -22.93 18.28
C SER A 721 -2.23 -23.28 18.18
N GLU A 722 -1.34 -22.36 18.51
CA GLU A 722 0.12 -22.55 18.52
C GLU A 722 0.54 -23.68 19.45
N LEU A 723 0.03 -23.69 20.69
CA LEU A 723 0.34 -24.74 21.65
C LEU A 723 -0.08 -26.14 21.19
N ILE A 724 -1.30 -26.25 20.64
CA ILE A 724 -1.80 -27.54 20.14
C ILE A 724 -1.01 -28.00 18.92
N GLN A 725 -0.61 -27.09 18.03
CA GLN A 725 0.28 -27.39 16.90
C GLN A 725 1.67 -27.89 17.38
N CYS A 726 2.17 -27.33 18.48
CA CYS A 726 3.41 -27.80 19.10
C CYS A 726 3.24 -29.10 19.94
N GLY A 727 2.06 -29.67 19.98
CA GLY A 727 1.84 -30.94 20.67
C GLY A 727 1.66 -30.83 22.17
N VAL A 728 1.37 -29.66 22.74
CA VAL A 728 1.27 -29.43 24.19
C VAL A 728 -0.19 -29.40 24.62
N PRO A 729 -0.63 -30.20 25.62
CA PRO A 729 -1.98 -30.13 26.15
C PRO A 729 -2.16 -28.89 27.01
N VAL A 730 -3.41 -28.38 27.09
CA VAL A 730 -3.68 -27.08 27.71
C VAL A 730 -4.62 -27.17 28.89
N LEU A 731 -4.32 -26.42 29.95
CA LEU A 731 -5.25 -26.10 31.03
C LEU A 731 -5.74 -24.66 30.86
N GLY A 732 -7.00 -24.48 30.44
CA GLY A 732 -7.59 -23.17 30.15
C GLY A 732 -8.69 -22.79 31.10
N CYS A 733 -9.02 -21.49 31.15
CA CYS A 733 -10.27 -21.03 31.78
C CYS A 733 -11.50 -21.41 30.94
N ASP A 734 -12.57 -21.82 31.59
CA ASP A 734 -13.86 -22.16 30.95
C ASP A 734 -14.64 -20.90 30.57
N ILE A 735 -14.06 -20.09 29.69
CA ILE A 735 -14.65 -18.84 29.20
C ILE A 735 -14.22 -18.58 27.75
N GLY A 736 -15.10 -17.98 26.95
CA GLY A 736 -14.80 -17.59 25.58
C GLY A 736 -14.42 -18.75 24.66
N ALA A 737 -13.70 -18.46 23.61
CA ALA A 737 -13.22 -19.45 22.64
C ALA A 737 -12.23 -20.45 23.26
N VAL A 738 -11.52 -20.08 24.32
CA VAL A 738 -10.57 -20.96 25.01
C VAL A 738 -11.31 -22.15 25.60
N GLY A 739 -12.29 -21.91 26.47
CA GLY A 739 -13.09 -23.00 27.07
C GLY A 739 -13.91 -23.76 26.06
N GLU A 740 -14.52 -23.10 25.09
CA GLU A 740 -15.28 -23.68 23.98
C GLU A 740 -14.42 -24.70 23.20
N ARG A 741 -13.23 -24.28 22.72
CA ARG A 741 -12.36 -25.10 21.87
C ARG A 741 -11.76 -26.28 22.63
N ILE A 742 -11.32 -26.07 23.90
CA ILE A 742 -10.79 -27.16 24.73
C ILE A 742 -11.85 -28.24 24.95
N LYS A 743 -13.07 -27.87 25.28
CA LYS A 743 -14.18 -28.81 25.49
C LYS A 743 -14.61 -29.53 24.20
N ARG A 744 -14.71 -28.79 23.10
CA ARG A 744 -15.12 -29.35 21.80
C ARG A 744 -14.14 -30.38 21.26
N HIS A 745 -12.83 -30.12 21.38
CA HIS A 745 -11.79 -30.95 20.80
C HIS A 745 -11.13 -31.93 21.79
N GLY A 746 -11.33 -31.74 23.10
CA GLY A 746 -10.82 -32.63 24.12
C GLY A 746 -9.31 -32.63 24.35
N TYR A 747 -8.58 -31.62 23.85
CA TYR A 747 -7.11 -31.58 23.91
C TYR A 747 -6.53 -30.92 25.19
N GLY A 748 -7.34 -30.90 26.25
CA GLY A 748 -6.92 -30.30 27.51
C GLY A 748 -8.02 -30.33 28.57
N TRP A 749 -7.86 -29.49 29.57
CA TRP A 749 -8.74 -29.36 30.73
C TRP A 749 -9.20 -27.92 30.88
N VAL A 750 -10.32 -27.73 31.56
CA VAL A 750 -10.83 -26.40 31.89
C VAL A 750 -10.93 -26.23 33.41
N ILE A 751 -10.74 -24.99 33.86
CA ILE A 751 -11.02 -24.53 35.22
C ILE A 751 -12.08 -23.45 35.20
N ASN A 752 -12.83 -23.30 36.25
CA ASN A 752 -13.73 -22.17 36.41
C ASN A 752 -12.89 -20.89 36.54
N VAL A 753 -13.33 -19.81 35.89
CA VAL A 753 -12.67 -18.50 35.91
C VAL A 753 -12.53 -17.91 37.32
N ASP A 754 -13.44 -18.27 38.24
CA ASP A 754 -13.43 -17.85 39.65
C ASP A 754 -12.65 -18.81 40.57
N SER A 755 -11.94 -19.82 40.00
CA SER A 755 -11.15 -20.75 40.80
C SER A 755 -10.00 -20.05 41.50
N ASP A 756 -9.80 -20.37 42.79
CA ASP A 756 -8.63 -19.90 43.55
C ASP A 756 -7.39 -20.73 43.23
N TYR A 757 -6.22 -20.24 43.63
CA TYR A 757 -4.96 -20.94 43.38
C TYR A 757 -4.89 -22.33 43.98
N THR A 758 -5.56 -22.61 45.13
CA THR A 758 -5.55 -23.92 45.78
C THR A 758 -6.31 -24.96 44.96
N THR A 759 -7.45 -24.56 44.40
CA THR A 759 -8.23 -25.37 43.45
C THR A 759 -7.44 -25.69 42.19
N ILE A 760 -6.73 -24.68 41.66
CA ILE A 760 -5.94 -24.84 40.45
C ILE A 760 -4.73 -25.76 40.66
N ILE A 761 -3.99 -25.60 41.76
CA ILE A 761 -2.86 -26.48 42.11
C ILE A 761 -3.35 -27.92 42.23
N SER A 762 -4.47 -28.12 42.96
CA SER A 762 -5.10 -29.44 43.07
C SER A 762 -5.50 -30.04 41.72
N LYS A 763 -6.00 -29.20 40.79
CA LYS A 763 -6.33 -29.62 39.41
C LYS A 763 -5.06 -30.06 38.66
N ILE A 764 -3.99 -29.26 38.74
CA ILE A 764 -2.69 -29.61 38.12
C ILE A 764 -2.13 -30.91 38.67
N ASP A 765 -2.14 -31.10 40.01
CA ASP A 765 -1.74 -32.38 40.64
C ASP A 765 -2.59 -33.55 40.12
N SER A 766 -3.92 -33.36 39.97
CA SER A 766 -4.81 -34.41 39.46
C SER A 766 -4.50 -34.77 38.00
N ILE A 767 -4.16 -33.77 37.17
CA ILE A 767 -3.79 -34.00 35.76
C ILE A 767 -2.58 -34.94 35.66
N PHE A 768 -1.56 -34.73 36.46
CA PHE A 768 -0.35 -35.55 36.41
C PHE A 768 -0.47 -36.86 37.16
N THR A 769 -1.40 -36.98 38.10
CA THR A 769 -1.70 -38.22 38.81
C THR A 769 -2.53 -39.18 37.97
N ASP A 770 -3.51 -38.70 37.24
CA ASP A 770 -4.34 -39.52 36.32
C ASP A 770 -3.65 -39.68 34.96
N LYS A 771 -2.73 -40.65 34.90
CA LYS A 771 -2.00 -40.95 33.66
C LYS A 771 -2.88 -41.39 32.49
N SER A 772 -4.08 -41.93 32.76
CA SER A 772 -4.99 -42.39 31.73
C SER A 772 -5.69 -41.19 31.05
N ASP A 773 -6.19 -40.25 31.84
CA ASP A 773 -6.81 -39.04 31.31
C ASP A 773 -5.77 -38.19 30.60
N TYR A 774 -4.55 -38.04 31.17
CA TYR A 774 -3.45 -37.32 30.52
C TYR A 774 -3.11 -37.90 29.13
N ALA A 775 -2.95 -39.25 29.07
CA ALA A 775 -2.66 -39.92 27.80
C ALA A 775 -3.78 -39.74 26.76
N SER A 776 -5.06 -39.76 27.21
CA SER A 776 -6.21 -39.49 26.35
C SER A 776 -6.19 -38.08 25.78
N LYS A 777 -5.87 -37.07 26.59
CA LYS A 777 -5.75 -35.68 26.12
C LYS A 777 -4.61 -35.50 25.13
N MET A 778 -3.46 -36.10 25.41
CA MET A 778 -2.33 -36.12 24.48
C MET A 778 -2.65 -36.76 23.14
N GLU A 779 -3.48 -37.84 23.15
CA GLU A 779 -3.96 -38.45 21.91
C GLU A 779 -4.86 -37.49 21.11
N CYS A 780 -5.75 -36.75 21.79
CA CYS A 780 -6.55 -35.72 21.15
C CYS A 780 -5.69 -34.58 20.54
N VAL A 781 -4.64 -34.13 21.25
CA VAL A 781 -3.68 -33.16 20.74
C VAL A 781 -3.02 -33.67 19.46
N LYS A 782 -2.48 -34.89 19.48
CA LYS A 782 -1.78 -35.48 18.33
C LYS A 782 -2.68 -35.70 17.12
N LYS A 783 -3.97 -35.99 17.33
CA LYS A 783 -4.96 -36.24 16.27
C LYS A 783 -5.65 -34.97 15.77
N HIS A 784 -5.46 -33.87 16.47
CA HIS A 784 -6.15 -32.64 16.10
C HIS A 784 -5.67 -32.12 14.75
N THR A 785 -6.62 -31.95 13.84
CA THR A 785 -6.38 -31.34 12.52
C THR A 785 -6.66 -29.85 12.62
N HIS A 786 -5.66 -29.04 12.42
CA HIS A 786 -5.80 -27.59 12.40
C HIS A 786 -6.39 -27.14 11.08
N LYS A 787 -7.21 -26.10 11.14
CA LYS A 787 -7.70 -25.41 9.97
C LYS A 787 -6.52 -24.71 9.28
N SER A 788 -6.31 -24.97 8.00
CA SER A 788 -5.26 -24.31 7.24
C SER A 788 -5.66 -22.88 6.85
N ILE A 789 -4.67 -22.04 6.56
CA ILE A 789 -4.94 -20.69 6.01
C ILE A 789 -5.75 -20.81 4.72
N SER A 790 -5.41 -21.74 3.83
CA SER A 790 -6.15 -21.97 2.59
C SER A 790 -7.64 -22.28 2.83
N GLN A 791 -7.97 -23.15 3.80
CA GLN A 791 -9.37 -23.45 4.15
C GLN A 791 -10.10 -22.22 4.68
N MET A 792 -9.46 -21.40 5.49
CA MET A 792 -10.02 -20.13 5.97
C MET A 792 -10.27 -19.17 4.80
N ILE A 793 -9.32 -19.04 3.90
CA ILE A 793 -9.42 -18.20 2.71
C ILE A 793 -10.60 -18.63 1.82
N ASP A 794 -10.78 -19.94 1.60
CA ASP A 794 -11.91 -20.47 0.81
C ASP A 794 -13.26 -20.07 1.42
N GLU A 795 -13.38 -20.10 2.76
CA GLU A 795 -14.60 -19.66 3.45
C GLU A 795 -14.85 -18.15 3.30
N TYR A 796 -13.80 -17.32 3.33
CA TYR A 796 -13.89 -15.88 3.08
C TYR A 796 -14.19 -15.57 1.62
N ARG A 797 -13.57 -16.28 0.67
CA ARG A 797 -13.88 -16.19 -0.76
C ARG A 797 -15.35 -16.46 -1.01
N ALA A 798 -15.88 -17.54 -0.44
CA ALA A 798 -17.30 -17.87 -0.55
C ALA A 798 -18.22 -16.79 0.04
N VAL A 799 -17.80 -16.07 1.09
CA VAL A 799 -18.53 -14.91 1.61
C VAL A 799 -18.50 -13.75 0.62
N TYR A 800 -17.33 -13.41 0.08
CA TYR A 800 -17.18 -12.28 -0.83
C TYR A 800 -17.87 -12.49 -2.18
N GLU A 801 -17.97 -13.73 -2.64
CA GLU A 801 -18.68 -14.10 -3.86
C GLU A 801 -20.21 -14.16 -3.68
N ALA A 802 -20.67 -14.57 -2.48
CA ALA A 802 -22.09 -14.65 -2.18
C ALA A 802 -22.75 -13.27 -1.97
N ILE A 803 -21.93 -12.23 -1.76
CA ILE A 803 -22.40 -10.87 -1.53
C ILE A 803 -22.20 -10.07 -2.82
N ASP A 804 -23.33 -9.72 -3.45
CA ASP A 804 -23.33 -8.91 -4.66
C ASP A 804 -24.13 -7.62 -4.42
N SER A 805 -23.64 -6.53 -5.00
CA SER A 805 -24.33 -5.24 -5.02
C SER A 805 -23.97 -4.52 -6.31
N VAL A 806 -24.83 -3.61 -6.72
CA VAL A 806 -24.54 -2.69 -7.83
C VAL A 806 -24.24 -1.33 -7.20
N PRO A 807 -22.97 -0.98 -7.00
CA PRO A 807 -22.59 0.30 -6.39
C PRO A 807 -22.94 1.49 -7.26
N GLU A 808 -23.30 2.59 -6.59
CA GLU A 808 -23.58 3.90 -7.20
C GLU A 808 -22.49 4.88 -6.74
N TYR A 809 -21.46 5.08 -7.56
CA TYR A 809 -20.34 5.94 -7.19
C TYR A 809 -20.61 7.41 -7.46
N GLY A 810 -20.17 8.25 -6.53
CA GLY A 810 -20.12 9.68 -6.67
C GLY A 810 -18.91 10.16 -7.50
N LYS A 811 -18.73 11.48 -7.52
CA LYS A 811 -17.53 12.08 -8.11
C LYS A 811 -16.36 11.95 -7.14
N PRO A 812 -15.21 11.39 -7.54
CA PRO A 812 -14.06 11.21 -6.66
C PRO A 812 -13.42 12.55 -6.27
N ASP A 813 -12.87 12.61 -5.05
CA ASP A 813 -12.02 13.72 -4.58
C ASP A 813 -10.56 13.43 -4.94
N ASN A 814 -10.25 13.64 -6.21
CA ASN A 814 -8.93 13.33 -6.79
C ASN A 814 -7.79 14.14 -6.14
N CYS A 815 -8.06 15.36 -5.71
CA CYS A 815 -7.06 16.18 -5.02
C CYS A 815 -6.64 15.55 -3.71
N LEU A 816 -7.59 15.08 -2.91
CA LEU A 816 -7.32 14.45 -1.61
C LEU A 816 -6.51 13.16 -1.76
N ILE A 817 -6.82 12.35 -2.77
CA ILE A 817 -6.10 11.10 -3.05
C ILE A 817 -4.67 11.38 -3.49
N LEU A 818 -4.47 12.31 -4.42
CA LEU A 818 -3.16 12.70 -4.91
C LEU A 818 -2.28 13.30 -3.80
N GLU A 819 -2.83 14.21 -2.99
CA GLU A 819 -2.14 14.80 -1.84
C GLU A 819 -1.69 13.73 -0.83
N ALA A 820 -2.54 12.74 -0.54
CA ALA A 820 -2.22 11.65 0.36
C ALA A 820 -1.12 10.73 -0.19
N TRP A 821 -1.10 10.48 -1.49
CA TRP A 821 -0.07 9.71 -2.16
C TRP A 821 1.27 10.46 -2.18
N GLN A 822 1.27 11.74 -2.54
CA GLN A 822 2.47 12.58 -2.53
C GLN A 822 3.06 12.70 -1.12
N TYR A 823 2.21 12.83 -0.11
CA TYR A 823 2.66 12.90 1.29
C TYR A 823 3.36 11.60 1.73
N ALA A 824 2.81 10.43 1.37
CA ALA A 824 3.43 9.15 1.65
C ALA A 824 4.81 9.01 0.99
N ASN A 825 4.92 9.38 -0.29
CA ASN A 825 6.17 9.30 -1.04
C ASN A 825 7.24 10.28 -0.53
N ASN A 826 6.83 11.47 -0.08
CA ASN A 826 7.76 12.45 0.48
C ASN A 826 8.31 12.02 1.86
N ILE A 827 7.55 11.27 2.64
CA ILE A 827 8.03 10.70 3.91
C ILE A 827 8.97 9.52 3.66
N ALA A 828 8.64 8.67 2.66
CA ALA A 828 9.43 7.51 2.30
C ALA A 828 10.75 7.87 1.59
N ALA A 829 10.82 9.06 0.95
CA ALA A 829 12.05 9.53 0.36
C ALA A 829 13.09 9.76 1.47
N PRO A 830 14.30 9.16 1.40
CA PRO A 830 15.36 9.49 2.32
C PRO A 830 15.53 11.02 2.28
N GLN A 831 15.62 11.68 3.43
CA GLN A 831 16.04 13.07 3.47
C GLN A 831 17.42 13.12 2.80
N GLU A 832 17.45 13.56 1.57
CA GLU A 832 18.69 13.80 0.86
C GLU A 832 19.47 14.87 1.65
N THR A 833 20.32 14.41 2.54
CA THR A 833 21.51 15.18 2.87
C THR A 833 22.22 15.38 1.54
N GLU A 834 22.39 16.64 1.14
CA GLU A 834 23.07 17.07 -0.10
C GLU A 834 24.15 16.07 -0.57
N LYS A 835 23.74 15.06 -1.33
CA LYS A 835 24.66 14.25 -2.13
C LYS A 835 24.72 14.90 -3.49
N THR A 836 25.88 15.42 -3.81
CA THR A 836 26.30 15.69 -5.19
C THR A 836 25.91 14.50 -6.06
N PRO A 837 25.26 14.70 -7.21
CA PRO A 837 24.87 13.61 -8.07
C PRO A 837 26.11 13.01 -8.73
N THR A 838 26.56 11.89 -8.22
CA THR A 838 27.50 11.02 -8.91
C THR A 838 27.10 9.58 -8.64
N GLU A 839 26.80 8.91 -9.78
CA GLU A 839 26.67 7.48 -10.03
C GLU A 839 25.25 6.89 -9.89
N GLY A 840 24.69 6.51 -11.04
CA GLY A 840 23.69 5.49 -11.18
C GLY A 840 22.38 5.79 -11.93
N ILE A 841 22.25 6.95 -12.61
CA ILE A 841 21.13 7.13 -13.55
C ILE A 841 21.69 6.92 -14.96
N GLU A 842 21.20 5.91 -15.66
CA GLU A 842 21.38 5.82 -17.12
C GLU A 842 20.65 7.01 -17.76
N ILE A 843 21.40 8.11 -17.86
CA ILE A 843 20.94 9.30 -18.58
C ILE A 843 21.09 8.96 -20.07
N SER A 844 20.03 9.09 -20.86
CA SER A 844 20.13 8.92 -22.31
C SER A 844 21.22 9.84 -22.87
N GLU A 845 21.89 9.44 -23.93
CA GLU A 845 22.92 10.28 -24.57
C GLU A 845 22.43 11.70 -24.85
N TYR A 846 21.17 11.85 -25.23
CA TYR A 846 20.49 13.12 -25.42
C TYR A 846 20.39 13.96 -24.13
N GLN A 847 20.08 13.35 -23.02
CA GLN A 847 20.02 14.03 -21.71
C GLN A 847 21.42 14.44 -21.23
N LEU A 848 22.43 13.63 -21.52
CA LEU A 848 23.83 13.91 -21.18
C LEU A 848 24.40 15.07 -22.00
N GLU A 849 24.08 15.16 -23.30
CA GLU A 849 24.47 16.30 -24.15
C GLU A 849 23.75 17.59 -23.73
N ALA A 850 22.50 17.51 -23.38
CA ALA A 850 21.72 18.61 -22.85
C ALA A 850 22.32 19.14 -21.53
N TYR A 851 22.73 18.24 -20.64
CA TYR A 851 23.35 18.61 -19.37
C TYR A 851 24.72 19.31 -19.59
N LYS A 852 25.55 18.80 -20.50
CA LYS A 852 26.81 19.42 -20.89
C LYS A 852 26.63 20.80 -21.52
N GLY A 853 25.59 20.96 -22.34
CA GLY A 853 25.22 22.26 -22.92
C GLY A 853 24.82 23.29 -21.87
N MET A 854 24.01 22.88 -20.90
CA MET A 854 23.60 23.74 -19.77
C MET A 854 24.78 24.14 -18.87
N GLU A 855 25.70 23.23 -18.61
CA GLU A 855 26.87 23.49 -17.78
C GLU A 855 27.81 24.52 -18.47
N GLN A 856 27.97 24.42 -19.75
CA GLN A 856 28.73 25.37 -20.55
C GLN A 856 28.07 26.76 -20.58
N GLU A 857 26.73 26.81 -20.70
CA GLU A 857 25.98 28.07 -20.70
C GLU A 857 25.94 28.72 -19.32
N LEU A 858 25.81 27.91 -18.24
CA LEU A 858 25.92 28.38 -16.86
C LEU A 858 27.28 28.98 -16.56
N ASP A 859 28.35 28.38 -17.09
CA ASP A 859 29.72 28.85 -16.97
C ASP A 859 29.94 30.14 -17.78
N ARG A 860 29.32 30.25 -18.94
CA ARG A 860 29.33 31.47 -19.76
C ARG A 860 28.58 32.62 -19.08
N ILE A 861 27.38 32.34 -18.48
CA ILE A 861 26.62 33.31 -17.69
C ILE A 861 27.40 33.77 -16.47
N LYS A 862 28.01 32.86 -15.71
CA LYS A 862 28.84 33.17 -14.54
C LYS A 862 30.09 34.02 -14.91
N LYS A 863 30.62 33.83 -16.10
CA LYS A 863 31.77 34.62 -16.64
C LYS A 863 31.35 35.94 -17.24
N SER A 864 30.07 36.19 -17.45
CA SER A 864 29.55 37.44 -18.02
C SER A 864 29.80 38.65 -17.10
N ARG A 865 30.07 39.82 -17.72
CA ARG A 865 30.23 41.07 -16.96
C ARG A 865 29.01 41.44 -16.14
N SER A 866 27.81 41.18 -16.68
CA SER A 866 26.52 41.44 -16.00
C SER A 866 26.34 40.60 -14.76
N TYR A 867 26.61 39.30 -14.81
CA TYR A 867 26.49 38.41 -13.65
C TYR A 867 27.45 38.80 -12.52
N ARG A 868 28.73 39.07 -12.86
CA ARG A 868 29.74 39.52 -11.88
C ARG A 868 29.38 40.88 -11.27
N TYR A 869 28.74 41.75 -12.03
CA TYR A 869 28.29 43.04 -11.52
C TYR A 869 27.11 42.91 -10.57
N THR A 870 26.16 42.04 -10.92
CA THR A 870 24.98 41.75 -10.09
C THR A 870 25.36 41.01 -8.79
N GLU A 871 26.26 40.06 -8.87
CA GLU A 871 26.82 39.35 -7.68
C GLU A 871 27.55 40.33 -6.74
N LYS A 872 28.35 41.25 -7.31
CA LYS A 872 29.03 42.27 -6.53
C LYS A 872 28.04 43.24 -5.86
N LEU A 873 26.95 43.60 -6.55
CA LEU A 873 25.84 44.43 -6.01
C LEU A 873 25.10 43.70 -4.90
N MET A 874 24.78 42.41 -5.06
CA MET A 874 24.07 41.61 -4.04
C MET A 874 24.92 41.40 -2.78
N ARG A 875 26.23 41.18 -2.93
CA ARG A 875 27.16 41.15 -1.77
C ARG A 875 27.26 42.50 -1.06
N MET A 876 27.21 43.65 -1.79
CA MET A 876 27.18 44.98 -1.18
C MET A 876 25.89 45.30 -0.47
N LEU A 877 24.77 44.70 -0.88
CA LEU A 877 23.43 44.85 -0.28
C LEU A 877 23.13 43.86 0.85
N GLY A 878 24.12 43.00 1.23
CA GLY A 878 23.95 42.01 2.32
C GLY A 878 22.94 40.94 2.04
N ARG A 879 22.54 40.70 0.79
CA ARG A 879 21.68 39.59 0.37
C ARG A 879 22.51 38.48 -0.24
N ARG A 880 22.48 37.29 0.40
CA ARG A 880 23.08 36.04 -0.14
C ARG A 880 22.15 35.42 -1.15
#